data_d5502e9619c630e98f1ab07d124684dd
#
_entry.id   d5502e9619c630e98f1ab07d124684dd
#
_cell.length_a   1.000
_cell.length_b   1.000
_cell.length_c   1.000
_cell.angle_alpha   90.00
_cell.angle_beta   90.00
_cell.angle_gamma   90.00
#
_symmetry.space_group_name_H-M   'P 1'
#
loop_
_entity.id
_entity.type
_entity.pdbx_description
1 polymer ?
#
loop_
_entity_poly.entity_id
_entity_poly.type
_entity_poly.pdbx_seq_one_letter_code
_entity_poly.pdbx_strand_id
1 'polypeptide(L)'
;MRWLVGWCGAEASAARDIQPLGAHLLWDGPDPLWAVGDWRPDEIRLVVAEGDTHLAVFGYCGATDSQLRRSLVAARAGALRQLTLWPGSYTAVARFGRRTVIPADLAGTRPVFHTDWAGGTAYATAALPLADLTEAQLDVPHLAAVLACPDSPEAVGDGTPYAGVSRVPPGHALMLREGGSRDTIDYEPTAPLVVAAPPLAGEDAIAGVRDALVEAVRTRLAAPRHADLTQEGGTAPGVGADLSGGSASATLALLAAGLPGMPGTIFGTGATQAGERLLAVTFNDLTGGGSSFAELERARVIGENPRLHHVVVTGGEEALPYSDLDSGPLTDEPGPSLVSAARHRHRLAAGSADHLIGNGARQVLDAHPARLADLLLDRRRRHLLRPVSALAKASSDGRGLLVPFTIYRAARRLARTPYPEGLTSAALQLRRPPEDLRTGALGASLAALAWCRPGPAARWLTGETLAQVSVRLEAAAARPHSGSTAGRPGVRQARAALARHAADHRVFEQATEVRHQRLHAPFYDNQVVRACQALPESLRVQPGARAQVLRAVLEGAGVRELPPGWGTASPPAPTDPVRTGLRANIGDLVDLFDAPLLADAGLIEARVVRKALRAATEGEPLPLDGLTELVATELWLRRLLTRRGSCWTTEGHHDPRAVTSGVGPLA
;
A
#
# COMPACT_ATOMS: atom_id res chain seq x y z
N MET A 1 -8.80 10.62 -10.60
CA MET A 1 -8.40 9.20 -10.48
C MET A 1 -8.10 8.62 -11.87
N ARG A 2 -7.02 7.81 -12.01
CA ARG A 2 -6.60 7.18 -13.29
C ARG A 2 -6.75 5.67 -13.17
N TRP A 3 -7.32 5.03 -14.16
CA TRP A 3 -7.52 3.60 -14.19
C TRP A 3 -7.60 3.09 -15.63
N LEU A 4 -7.42 1.79 -15.80
CA LEU A 4 -7.69 1.10 -17.06
C LEU A 4 -8.87 0.15 -16.86
N VAL A 5 -9.54 -0.18 -17.96
CA VAL A 5 -10.60 -1.18 -17.97
C VAL A 5 -10.66 -1.88 -19.32
N GLY A 6 -11.02 -3.14 -19.26
CA GLY A 6 -11.30 -3.97 -20.42
C GLY A 6 -12.15 -5.15 -20.03
N TRP A 7 -12.54 -5.94 -21.03
CA TRP A 7 -13.22 -7.22 -20.81
C TRP A 7 -12.75 -8.26 -21.80
N CYS A 8 -13.09 -9.50 -21.57
CA CYS A 8 -12.82 -10.62 -22.46
C CYS A 8 -14.03 -11.55 -22.50
N GLY A 9 -14.47 -11.89 -23.70
CA GLY A 9 -15.58 -12.84 -23.93
C GLY A 9 -16.95 -12.32 -23.54
N ALA A 10 -17.16 -11.01 -23.39
CA ALA A 10 -18.47 -10.43 -23.12
C ALA A 10 -19.39 -10.49 -24.35
N GLU A 11 -20.69 -10.67 -24.13
CA GLU A 11 -21.68 -10.66 -25.19
C GLU A 11 -21.71 -9.30 -25.91
N ALA A 12 -21.61 -9.33 -27.25
CA ALA A 12 -21.53 -8.12 -28.06
C ALA A 12 -22.76 -7.20 -27.90
N SER A 13 -23.93 -7.75 -27.59
CA SER A 13 -25.15 -6.99 -27.33
C SER A 13 -25.05 -6.10 -26.09
N ALA A 14 -24.47 -6.62 -25.00
CA ALA A 14 -24.30 -5.87 -23.76
C ALA A 14 -23.10 -4.92 -23.81
N ALA A 15 -22.06 -5.27 -24.57
CA ALA A 15 -20.83 -4.51 -24.67
C ALA A 15 -20.89 -3.30 -25.60
N ARG A 16 -21.82 -3.29 -26.57
CA ARG A 16 -21.86 -2.31 -27.67
C ARG A 16 -22.17 -0.89 -27.21
N ASP A 17 -23.03 -0.75 -26.20
CA ASP A 17 -23.59 0.55 -25.80
C ASP A 17 -22.98 1.11 -24.49
N ILE A 18 -21.97 0.43 -23.94
CA ILE A 18 -21.37 0.80 -22.66
C ILE A 18 -19.93 1.29 -22.89
N GLN A 19 -19.65 2.50 -22.45
CA GLN A 19 -18.29 3.10 -22.51
C GLN A 19 -17.93 3.75 -21.16
N PRO A 20 -16.64 3.65 -20.75
CA PRO A 20 -16.19 4.37 -19.56
C PRO A 20 -16.20 5.89 -19.79
N LEU A 21 -16.66 6.65 -18.83
CA LEU A 21 -16.74 8.09 -18.91
C LEU A 21 -15.34 8.72 -19.02
N GLY A 22 -15.11 9.52 -20.07
CA GLY A 22 -13.82 10.19 -20.31
C GLY A 22 -12.68 9.23 -20.66
N ALA A 23 -13.00 8.11 -21.31
CA ALA A 23 -12.03 7.10 -21.70
C ALA A 23 -11.38 7.39 -23.06
N HIS A 24 -10.15 6.89 -23.20
CA HIS A 24 -9.45 6.75 -24.47
C HIS A 24 -9.35 5.28 -24.84
N LEU A 25 -9.90 4.91 -26.01
CA LEU A 25 -9.81 3.55 -26.53
C LEU A 25 -8.38 3.29 -27.01
N LEU A 26 -7.77 2.21 -26.49
CA LEU A 26 -6.41 1.81 -26.84
C LEU A 26 -6.39 0.60 -27.79
N TRP A 27 -7.26 -0.35 -27.53
CA TRP A 27 -7.49 -1.51 -28.39
C TRP A 27 -8.96 -1.58 -28.75
N ASP A 28 -9.24 -1.74 -30.00
CA ASP A 28 -10.59 -1.92 -30.52
C ASP A 28 -10.93 -3.42 -30.68
N GLY A 29 -12.19 -3.72 -30.92
CA GLY A 29 -12.67 -5.08 -31.19
C GLY A 29 -13.56 -5.65 -30.09
N PRO A 30 -13.75 -7.00 -30.08
CA PRO A 30 -14.64 -7.65 -29.11
C PRO A 30 -14.13 -7.59 -27.66
N ASP A 31 -12.81 -7.53 -27.50
CA ASP A 31 -12.12 -7.46 -26.22
C ASP A 31 -11.35 -6.11 -26.12
N PRO A 32 -12.04 -4.99 -25.92
CA PRO A 32 -11.44 -3.66 -25.94
C PRO A 32 -10.67 -3.36 -24.66
N LEU A 33 -9.77 -2.36 -24.75
CA LEU A 33 -9.03 -1.81 -23.62
C LEU A 33 -9.10 -0.29 -23.65
N TRP A 34 -9.49 0.31 -22.53
CA TRP A 34 -9.54 1.76 -22.35
C TRP A 34 -8.60 2.24 -21.25
N ALA A 35 -8.12 3.45 -21.41
CA ALA A 35 -7.50 4.26 -20.37
C ALA A 35 -8.45 5.38 -19.96
N VAL A 36 -8.67 5.56 -18.67
CA VAL A 36 -9.59 6.57 -18.11
C VAL A 36 -8.84 7.49 -17.18
N GLY A 37 -9.12 8.81 -17.28
CA GLY A 37 -8.54 9.83 -16.42
C GLY A 37 -7.38 10.58 -17.09
N ASP A 38 -6.73 11.43 -16.30
CA ASP A 38 -5.65 12.32 -16.75
C ASP A 38 -4.31 11.56 -16.86
N TRP A 39 -4.15 10.80 -17.92
CA TRP A 39 -2.88 10.13 -18.26
C TRP A 39 -1.98 11.07 -19.06
N ARG A 40 -0.71 11.14 -18.68
CA ARG A 40 0.30 11.81 -19.50
C ARG A 40 0.66 10.94 -20.70
N PRO A 41 1.10 11.51 -21.84
CA PRO A 41 1.40 10.74 -23.06
C PRO A 41 2.46 9.64 -22.86
N ASP A 42 3.42 9.87 -21.98
CA ASP A 42 4.50 8.92 -21.65
C ASP A 42 4.10 7.86 -20.61
N GLU A 43 2.97 8.03 -19.95
CA GLU A 43 2.44 7.04 -19.00
C GLU A 43 1.68 5.90 -19.67
N ILE A 44 1.40 5.98 -20.99
CA ILE A 44 0.76 4.90 -21.76
C ILE A 44 1.66 4.54 -22.93
N ARG A 45 2.11 3.29 -22.96
CA ARG A 45 2.95 2.76 -24.04
C ARG A 45 2.30 1.54 -24.66
N LEU A 46 2.13 1.59 -25.98
CA LEU A 46 1.58 0.51 -26.78
C LEU A 46 2.69 -0.12 -27.63
N VAL A 47 2.82 -1.42 -27.53
CA VAL A 47 3.82 -2.19 -28.29
C VAL A 47 3.12 -3.35 -28.98
N VAL A 48 3.42 -3.50 -30.26
CA VAL A 48 2.92 -4.60 -31.10
C VAL A 48 4.10 -5.49 -31.48
N ALA A 49 3.89 -6.80 -31.42
CA ALA A 49 4.81 -7.81 -31.90
C ALA A 49 4.11 -8.72 -32.93
N GLU A 50 4.86 -9.64 -33.53
CA GLU A 50 4.32 -10.54 -34.55
C GLU A 50 3.17 -11.44 -34.01
N GLY A 51 2.23 -11.77 -34.91
CA GLY A 51 1.19 -12.77 -34.63
C GLY A 51 0.12 -12.32 -33.64
N ASP A 52 -0.51 -11.16 -33.85
CA ASP A 52 -1.60 -10.61 -33.02
C ASP A 52 -1.23 -10.55 -31.54
N THR A 53 -0.03 -10.04 -31.28
CA THR A 53 0.53 -9.93 -29.93
C THR A 53 0.69 -8.46 -29.57
N HIS A 54 -0.04 -8.01 -28.56
CA HIS A 54 -0.12 -6.62 -28.13
C HIS A 54 0.27 -6.48 -26.67
N LEU A 55 0.91 -5.36 -26.33
CA LEU A 55 1.21 -4.97 -24.96
C LEU A 55 0.83 -3.52 -24.74
N ALA A 56 0.06 -3.27 -23.69
CA ALA A 56 -0.16 -1.94 -23.14
C ALA A 56 0.51 -1.85 -21.77
N VAL A 57 1.29 -0.80 -21.54
CA VAL A 57 1.94 -0.51 -20.25
C VAL A 57 1.45 0.83 -19.75
N PHE A 58 0.94 0.87 -18.53
CA PHE A 58 0.35 2.04 -17.89
C PHE A 58 1.18 2.44 -16.67
N GLY A 59 1.64 3.66 -16.61
CA GLY A 59 2.47 4.20 -15.54
C GLY A 59 3.94 4.36 -15.92
N TYR A 60 4.79 4.55 -14.94
CA TYR A 60 6.22 4.78 -15.14
C TYR A 60 6.98 3.49 -15.39
N CYS A 61 7.50 3.33 -16.60
CA CYS A 61 8.26 2.16 -17.04
C CYS A 61 9.55 2.57 -17.74
N GLY A 62 10.71 2.22 -17.15
CA GLY A 62 12.03 2.54 -17.69
C GLY A 62 12.52 1.60 -18.80
N ALA A 63 11.72 0.61 -19.21
CA ALA A 63 12.11 -0.29 -20.28
C ALA A 63 12.04 0.40 -21.67
N THR A 64 12.98 0.06 -22.54
CA THR A 64 12.93 0.45 -23.95
C THR A 64 11.90 -0.41 -24.69
N ASP A 65 11.41 0.06 -25.85
CA ASP A 65 10.46 -0.72 -26.67
C ASP A 65 11.04 -2.07 -27.11
N SER A 66 12.35 -2.14 -27.33
CA SER A 66 13.02 -3.41 -27.64
C SER A 66 13.01 -4.37 -26.48
N GLN A 67 13.14 -3.89 -25.24
CA GLN A 67 13.00 -4.71 -24.03
C GLN A 67 11.54 -5.15 -23.82
N LEU A 68 10.57 -4.27 -24.03
CA LEU A 68 9.15 -4.60 -23.96
C LEU A 68 8.79 -5.71 -24.95
N ARG A 69 9.22 -5.60 -26.24
CA ARG A 69 8.98 -6.63 -27.25
C ARG A 69 9.61 -7.97 -26.88
N ARG A 70 10.86 -7.98 -26.41
CA ARG A 70 11.53 -9.24 -25.98
C ARG A 70 10.79 -9.91 -24.81
N SER A 71 10.39 -9.12 -23.81
CA SER A 71 9.63 -9.65 -22.66
C SER A 71 8.26 -10.16 -23.08
N LEU A 72 7.61 -9.50 -24.04
CA LEU A 72 6.32 -9.90 -24.58
C LEU A 72 6.41 -11.27 -25.29
N VAL A 73 7.45 -11.49 -26.10
CA VAL A 73 7.72 -12.77 -26.75
C VAL A 73 7.97 -13.88 -25.71
N ALA A 74 8.77 -13.61 -24.69
CA ALA A 74 9.03 -14.55 -23.62
C ALA A 74 7.76 -14.88 -22.79
N ALA A 75 6.92 -13.87 -22.52
CA ALA A 75 5.65 -14.06 -21.81
C ALA A 75 4.65 -14.90 -22.63
N ARG A 76 4.64 -14.76 -23.96
CA ARG A 76 3.85 -15.62 -24.86
C ARG A 76 4.22 -17.09 -24.70
N ALA A 77 5.49 -17.38 -24.49
CA ALA A 77 6.02 -18.73 -24.22
C ALA A 77 5.79 -19.21 -22.77
N GLY A 78 5.12 -18.42 -21.92
CA GLY A 78 4.79 -18.79 -20.52
C GLY A 78 5.64 -18.10 -19.46
N ALA A 79 6.69 -17.35 -19.81
CA ALA A 79 7.53 -16.64 -18.85
C ALA A 79 6.87 -15.32 -18.40
N LEU A 80 5.71 -15.38 -17.73
CA LEU A 80 4.88 -14.22 -17.36
C LEU A 80 5.63 -13.23 -16.46
N ARG A 81 6.57 -13.72 -15.63
CA ARG A 81 7.43 -12.88 -14.80
C ARG A 81 8.16 -11.79 -15.59
N GLN A 82 8.46 -12.03 -16.88
CA GLN A 82 9.14 -11.05 -17.73
C GLN A 82 8.38 -9.73 -17.87
N LEU A 83 7.05 -9.74 -17.76
CA LEU A 83 6.20 -8.55 -17.78
C LEU A 83 6.32 -7.68 -16.51
N THR A 84 7.02 -8.13 -15.48
CA THR A 84 7.14 -7.47 -14.17
C THR A 84 8.60 -7.16 -13.79
N LEU A 85 9.56 -7.34 -14.73
CA LEU A 85 10.99 -7.12 -14.46
C LEU A 85 11.49 -5.71 -14.82
N TRP A 86 10.68 -4.89 -15.45
CA TRP A 86 11.09 -3.55 -15.86
C TRP A 86 11.20 -2.60 -14.65
N PRO A 87 12.11 -1.63 -14.70
CA PRO A 87 12.18 -0.63 -13.65
C PRO A 87 10.96 0.31 -13.71
N GLY A 88 10.48 0.71 -12.54
CA GLY A 88 9.37 1.62 -12.40
C GLY A 88 8.11 1.02 -11.76
N SER A 89 7.06 1.84 -11.70
CA SER A 89 5.75 1.48 -11.15
C SER A 89 4.69 1.53 -12.25
N TYR A 90 4.22 0.38 -12.71
CA TYR A 90 3.36 0.26 -13.87
C TYR A 90 2.44 -0.97 -13.77
N THR A 91 1.39 -0.97 -14.59
CA THR A 91 0.54 -2.13 -14.87
C THR A 91 0.73 -2.52 -16.34
N ALA A 92 0.94 -3.80 -16.62
CA ALA A 92 1.05 -4.33 -17.96
C ALA A 92 -0.21 -5.13 -18.33
N VAL A 93 -0.72 -4.93 -19.54
CA VAL A 93 -1.78 -5.75 -20.13
C VAL A 93 -1.21 -6.35 -21.41
N ALA A 94 -1.05 -7.67 -21.46
CA ALA A 94 -0.50 -8.39 -22.60
C ALA A 94 -1.60 -9.25 -23.26
N ARG A 95 -1.80 -9.08 -24.58
CA ARG A 95 -2.75 -9.88 -25.37
C ARG A 95 -1.98 -10.76 -26.35
N PHE A 96 -2.27 -12.04 -26.35
CA PHE A 96 -1.68 -13.08 -27.18
C PHE A 96 -2.80 -13.77 -27.98
N GLY A 97 -3.19 -13.21 -29.12
CA GLY A 97 -4.39 -13.63 -29.82
C GLY A 97 -5.64 -13.43 -28.95
N ARG A 98 -6.28 -14.54 -28.55
CA ARG A 98 -7.48 -14.54 -27.71
C ARG A 98 -7.22 -14.71 -26.19
N ARG A 99 -5.97 -14.63 -25.78
CA ARG A 99 -5.59 -14.73 -24.36
C ARG A 99 -5.06 -13.40 -23.88
N THR A 100 -5.63 -12.88 -22.78
CA THR A 100 -5.15 -11.66 -22.12
C THR A 100 -4.54 -12.00 -20.77
N VAL A 101 -3.41 -11.39 -20.43
CA VAL A 101 -2.67 -11.58 -19.17
C VAL A 101 -2.39 -10.23 -18.54
N ILE A 102 -2.77 -10.09 -17.27
CA ILE A 102 -2.58 -8.85 -16.50
C ILE A 102 -1.92 -9.21 -15.16
N PRO A 103 -0.60 -9.00 -15.00
CA PRO A 103 0.07 -9.24 -13.72
C PRO A 103 -0.22 -8.10 -12.74
N ALA A 104 -0.62 -8.44 -11.51
CA ALA A 104 -0.60 -7.52 -10.37
C ALA A 104 0.85 -7.35 -9.89
N ASP A 105 1.20 -6.19 -9.31
CA ASP A 105 2.52 -5.96 -8.76
C ASP A 105 2.77 -6.76 -7.46
N LEU A 106 4.03 -6.85 -7.03
CA LEU A 106 4.42 -7.63 -5.85
C LEU A 106 3.99 -7.01 -4.52
N ALA A 107 3.84 -5.70 -4.49
CA ALA A 107 3.43 -4.97 -3.30
C ALA A 107 1.91 -4.89 -3.17
N GLY A 108 1.17 -4.81 -4.28
CA GLY A 108 -0.26 -4.57 -4.33
C GLY A 108 -0.65 -3.09 -4.49
N THR A 109 0.31 -2.22 -4.88
CA THR A 109 0.04 -0.79 -5.15
C THR A 109 -0.60 -0.56 -6.51
N ARG A 110 -0.41 -1.49 -7.44
CA ARG A 110 -1.03 -1.51 -8.77
C ARG A 110 -1.93 -2.74 -8.88
N PRO A 111 -3.08 -2.73 -8.15
CA PRO A 111 -3.97 -3.88 -8.12
C PRO A 111 -4.66 -4.08 -9.46
N VAL A 112 -5.06 -5.32 -9.68
CA VAL A 112 -5.95 -5.73 -10.76
C VAL A 112 -7.21 -6.31 -10.14
N PHE A 113 -8.37 -5.83 -10.58
CA PHE A 113 -9.67 -6.32 -10.15
C PHE A 113 -10.38 -6.96 -11.33
N HIS A 114 -11.28 -7.89 -11.04
CA HIS A 114 -12.10 -8.54 -12.05
C HIS A 114 -13.47 -8.92 -11.49
N THR A 115 -14.44 -9.06 -12.40
CA THR A 115 -15.81 -9.49 -12.09
C THR A 115 -16.40 -10.23 -13.28
N ASP A 116 -17.38 -11.09 -13.03
CA ASP A 116 -18.20 -11.68 -14.10
C ASP A 116 -19.12 -10.60 -14.68
N TRP A 117 -19.14 -10.47 -15.99
CA TRP A 117 -19.98 -9.49 -16.67
C TRP A 117 -20.34 -9.94 -18.08
N ALA A 118 -21.64 -9.86 -18.42
CA ALA A 118 -22.18 -10.15 -19.77
C ALA A 118 -21.67 -11.47 -20.36
N GLY A 119 -21.63 -12.53 -19.56
CA GLY A 119 -21.17 -13.86 -19.98
C GLY A 119 -19.64 -14.03 -20.07
N GLY A 120 -18.88 -12.96 -19.92
CA GLY A 120 -17.43 -12.93 -19.91
C GLY A 120 -16.86 -12.42 -18.57
N THR A 121 -15.64 -11.90 -18.63
CA THR A 121 -14.95 -11.29 -17.48
C THR A 121 -14.52 -9.87 -17.80
N ALA A 122 -14.98 -8.89 -17.00
CA ALA A 122 -14.45 -7.52 -17.00
C ALA A 122 -13.32 -7.40 -16.00
N TYR A 123 -12.32 -6.57 -16.31
CA TYR A 123 -11.17 -6.29 -15.45
C TYR A 123 -10.80 -4.81 -15.45
N ALA A 124 -10.29 -4.32 -14.33
CA ALA A 124 -9.85 -2.93 -14.20
C ALA A 124 -8.73 -2.80 -13.16
N THR A 125 -8.09 -1.64 -13.09
CA THR A 125 -7.18 -1.27 -11.99
C THR A 125 -7.87 -0.48 -10.87
N ALA A 126 -9.21 -0.38 -10.91
CA ALA A 126 -10.05 0.18 -9.87
C ALA A 126 -11.27 -0.72 -9.67
N ALA A 127 -11.70 -0.90 -8.42
CA ALA A 127 -12.84 -1.78 -8.08
C ALA A 127 -14.19 -1.09 -8.30
N LEU A 128 -14.30 0.20 -7.97
CA LEU A 128 -15.52 0.98 -8.08
C LEU A 128 -16.11 1.00 -9.51
N PRO A 129 -15.34 1.16 -10.60
CA PRO A 129 -15.88 1.07 -11.94
C PRO A 129 -16.49 -0.31 -12.28
N LEU A 130 -15.90 -1.39 -11.77
CA LEU A 130 -16.45 -2.73 -11.96
C LEU A 130 -17.74 -2.93 -11.14
N ALA A 131 -17.77 -2.35 -9.93
CA ALA A 131 -18.98 -2.35 -9.10
C ALA A 131 -20.12 -1.57 -9.78
N ASP A 132 -19.84 -0.41 -10.38
CA ASP A 132 -20.82 0.34 -11.17
C ASP A 132 -21.32 -0.47 -12.38
N LEU A 133 -20.40 -1.18 -13.08
CA LEU A 133 -20.71 -1.96 -14.26
C LEU A 133 -21.68 -3.12 -13.98
N THR A 134 -21.55 -3.72 -12.80
CA THR A 134 -22.37 -4.87 -12.36
C THR A 134 -23.47 -4.50 -11.38
N GLU A 135 -23.64 -3.20 -11.07
CA GLU A 135 -24.57 -2.73 -10.04
C GLU A 135 -24.38 -3.47 -8.70
N ALA A 136 -23.10 -3.67 -8.34
CA ALA A 136 -22.71 -4.47 -7.19
C ALA A 136 -23.21 -3.88 -5.86
N GLN A 137 -23.64 -4.75 -4.97
CA GLN A 137 -23.97 -4.41 -3.59
C GLN A 137 -22.69 -4.25 -2.77
N LEU A 138 -22.79 -3.61 -1.60
CA LEU A 138 -21.70 -3.60 -0.63
C LEU A 138 -21.48 -5.00 -0.05
N ASP A 139 -20.22 -5.43 0.01
CA ASP A 139 -19.82 -6.66 0.70
C ASP A 139 -19.55 -6.34 2.19
N VAL A 140 -20.62 -6.29 2.98
CA VAL A 140 -20.53 -6.03 4.43
C VAL A 140 -19.67 -7.08 5.15
N PRO A 141 -19.78 -8.40 4.84
CA PRO A 141 -18.86 -9.41 5.37
C PRO A 141 -17.39 -9.18 5.04
N HIS A 142 -17.06 -8.61 3.89
CA HIS A 142 -15.69 -8.23 3.56
C HIS A 142 -15.21 -7.04 4.43
N LEU A 143 -16.04 -5.99 4.58
CA LEU A 143 -15.74 -4.85 5.46
C LEU A 143 -15.54 -5.31 6.90
N ALA A 144 -16.38 -6.24 7.39
CA ALA A 144 -16.22 -6.87 8.70
C ALA A 144 -14.85 -7.55 8.86
N ALA A 145 -14.43 -8.32 7.86
CA ALA A 145 -13.15 -9.03 7.88
C ALA A 145 -11.95 -8.08 7.85
N VAL A 146 -12.00 -7.01 7.04
CA VAL A 146 -10.96 -5.97 6.97
C VAL A 146 -10.82 -5.26 8.33
N LEU A 147 -11.92 -4.90 8.98
CA LEU A 147 -11.89 -4.25 10.29
C LEU A 147 -11.47 -5.22 11.41
N ALA A 148 -11.94 -6.48 11.36
CA ALA A 148 -11.63 -7.46 12.40
C ALA A 148 -10.20 -8.02 12.33
N CYS A 149 -9.70 -8.34 11.11
CA CYS A 149 -8.43 -9.01 10.88
C CYS A 149 -7.71 -8.50 9.63
N PRO A 150 -7.30 -7.23 9.58
CA PRO A 150 -6.77 -6.59 8.35
C PRO A 150 -5.49 -7.23 7.81
N ASP A 151 -4.67 -7.85 8.68
CA ASP A 151 -3.41 -8.50 8.31
C ASP A 151 -3.60 -10.01 7.99
N SER A 152 -4.85 -10.48 7.83
CA SER A 152 -5.15 -11.88 7.62
C SER A 152 -5.80 -12.13 6.26
N PRO A 153 -5.04 -12.57 5.25
CA PRO A 153 -5.60 -12.94 3.95
C PRO A 153 -6.69 -14.02 4.04
N GLU A 154 -6.66 -14.84 5.08
CA GLU A 154 -7.64 -15.90 5.31
C GLU A 154 -9.02 -15.37 5.73
N ALA A 155 -9.04 -14.25 6.44
CA ALA A 155 -10.27 -13.58 6.82
C ALA A 155 -10.78 -12.66 5.70
N VAL A 156 -9.88 -11.86 5.11
CA VAL A 156 -10.19 -10.86 4.09
C VAL A 156 -10.50 -11.51 2.73
N GLY A 157 -9.73 -12.54 2.33
CA GLY A 157 -9.84 -13.17 1.01
C GLY A 157 -9.37 -12.28 -0.12
N ASP A 158 -9.78 -12.63 -1.33
CA ASP A 158 -9.50 -11.86 -2.57
C ASP A 158 -10.67 -10.91 -2.92
N GLY A 159 -11.63 -10.71 -2.01
CA GLY A 159 -12.78 -9.82 -2.18
C GLY A 159 -12.39 -8.33 -2.15
N THR A 160 -13.39 -7.50 -2.39
CA THR A 160 -13.34 -6.04 -2.26
C THR A 160 -14.57 -5.58 -1.47
N PRO A 161 -14.69 -4.30 -1.11
CA PRO A 161 -15.92 -3.78 -0.51
C PRO A 161 -17.18 -3.91 -1.39
N TYR A 162 -17.05 -4.42 -2.61
CA TYR A 162 -18.13 -4.59 -3.58
C TYR A 162 -18.34 -6.07 -3.88
N ALA A 163 -19.56 -6.56 -3.66
CA ALA A 163 -19.92 -7.97 -3.88
C ALA A 163 -19.68 -8.38 -5.34
N GLY A 164 -19.04 -9.52 -5.55
CA GLY A 164 -18.74 -10.04 -6.88
C GLY A 164 -17.51 -9.42 -7.55
N VAL A 165 -16.93 -8.35 -7.01
CA VAL A 165 -15.66 -7.78 -7.50
C VAL A 165 -14.50 -8.37 -6.70
N SER A 166 -13.60 -9.06 -7.37
CA SER A 166 -12.45 -9.73 -6.77
C SER A 166 -11.14 -9.05 -7.16
N ARG A 167 -10.13 -9.14 -6.28
CA ARG A 167 -8.77 -8.64 -6.48
C ARG A 167 -7.84 -9.79 -6.85
N VAL A 168 -6.96 -9.57 -7.80
CA VAL A 168 -5.84 -10.47 -8.08
C VAL A 168 -4.79 -10.32 -6.98
N PRO A 169 -4.40 -11.40 -6.29
CA PRO A 169 -3.39 -11.33 -5.23
C PRO A 169 -2.06 -10.78 -5.74
N PRO A 170 -1.31 -10.01 -4.92
CA PRO A 170 0.04 -9.56 -5.27
C PRO A 170 0.94 -10.73 -5.67
N GLY A 171 1.71 -10.57 -6.76
CA GLY A 171 2.58 -11.62 -7.28
C GLY A 171 1.87 -12.63 -8.20
N HIS A 172 0.57 -12.44 -8.46
CA HIS A 172 -0.20 -13.27 -9.38
C HIS A 172 -0.59 -12.48 -10.63
N ALA A 173 -0.93 -13.20 -11.69
CA ALA A 173 -1.46 -12.63 -12.92
C ALA A 173 -2.88 -13.16 -13.17
N LEU A 174 -3.78 -12.27 -13.57
CA LEU A 174 -5.06 -12.64 -14.14
C LEU A 174 -4.81 -13.12 -15.58
N MET A 175 -5.24 -14.32 -15.89
CA MET A 175 -5.22 -14.87 -17.23
C MET A 175 -6.66 -15.07 -17.71
N LEU A 176 -7.01 -14.37 -18.77
CA LEU A 176 -8.31 -14.48 -19.44
C LEU A 176 -8.13 -15.25 -20.74
N ARG A 177 -9.07 -16.15 -21.03
CA ARG A 177 -9.10 -16.93 -22.27
C ARG A 177 -10.35 -16.64 -23.07
N GLU A 178 -10.36 -17.10 -24.29
CA GLU A 178 -11.53 -17.08 -25.16
C GLU A 178 -12.76 -17.60 -24.41
N GLY A 179 -13.90 -16.93 -24.59
CA GLY A 179 -15.15 -17.27 -23.87
C GLY A 179 -15.21 -16.74 -22.43
N GLY A 180 -14.28 -15.84 -22.03
CA GLY A 180 -14.35 -15.16 -20.74
C GLY A 180 -13.89 -15.97 -19.53
N SER A 181 -13.41 -17.22 -19.74
CA SER A 181 -12.88 -18.02 -18.64
C SER A 181 -11.61 -17.39 -18.07
N ARG A 182 -11.46 -17.44 -16.74
CA ARG A 182 -10.35 -16.81 -16.02
C ARG A 182 -9.61 -17.78 -15.12
N ASP A 183 -8.30 -17.55 -14.99
CA ASP A 183 -7.43 -18.20 -14.01
C ASP A 183 -6.57 -17.14 -13.32
N THR A 184 -6.20 -17.38 -12.06
CA THR A 184 -5.19 -16.61 -11.33
C THR A 184 -3.94 -17.46 -11.18
N ILE A 185 -2.81 -16.99 -11.72
CA ILE A 185 -1.56 -17.76 -11.82
C ILE A 185 -0.46 -17.03 -11.07
N ASP A 186 0.24 -17.74 -10.16
CA ASP A 186 1.45 -17.22 -9.52
C ASP A 186 2.57 -17.13 -10.57
N TYR A 187 3.13 -15.93 -10.77
CA TYR A 187 4.23 -15.67 -11.69
C TYR A 187 5.60 -15.57 -10.97
N GLU A 188 5.60 -15.47 -9.65
CA GLU A 188 6.82 -15.53 -8.85
C GLU A 188 7.04 -16.99 -8.39
N PRO A 189 8.08 -17.65 -8.88
CA PRO A 189 8.32 -19.03 -8.50
C PRO A 189 8.52 -19.12 -6.99
N THR A 190 7.59 -19.77 -6.32
CA THR A 190 7.75 -20.14 -4.93
C THR A 190 8.86 -21.18 -4.89
N ALA A 191 10.04 -20.78 -4.46
CA ALA A 191 11.15 -21.72 -4.38
C ALA A 191 10.72 -23.03 -3.69
N PRO A 192 10.64 -24.17 -4.39
CA PRO A 192 11.59 -25.25 -4.16
C PRO A 192 12.08 -25.91 -5.45
N LEU A 193 11.68 -25.45 -6.63
CA LEU A 193 12.11 -26.05 -7.90
C LEU A 193 13.43 -25.46 -8.44
N VAL A 194 13.88 -24.35 -7.91
CA VAL A 194 15.24 -23.90 -8.14
C VAL A 194 16.10 -24.62 -7.12
N VAL A 195 16.98 -25.52 -7.58
CA VAL A 195 18.14 -25.96 -6.80
C VAL A 195 18.66 -24.77 -6.04
N ALA A 196 18.61 -24.82 -4.71
CA ALA A 196 18.81 -23.66 -3.85
C ALA A 196 20.10 -22.95 -4.28
N ALA A 197 19.97 -21.86 -5.01
CA ALA A 197 21.11 -21.00 -5.25
C ALA A 197 21.66 -20.66 -3.86
N PRO A 198 22.98 -20.73 -3.65
CA PRO A 198 23.55 -20.38 -2.36
C PRO A 198 23.03 -18.99 -1.97
N PRO A 199 22.61 -18.78 -0.71
CA PRO A 199 22.12 -17.48 -0.28
C PRO A 199 23.18 -16.44 -0.62
N LEU A 200 22.80 -15.36 -1.28
CA LEU A 200 23.67 -14.25 -1.63
C LEU A 200 24.43 -13.81 -0.38
N ALA A 201 25.71 -13.51 -0.51
CA ALA A 201 26.45 -12.85 0.55
C ALA A 201 25.73 -11.54 0.92
N GLY A 202 25.78 -11.12 2.18
CA GLY A 202 25.05 -9.94 2.63
C GLY A 202 25.40 -8.68 1.83
N GLU A 203 26.66 -8.53 1.42
CA GLU A 203 27.16 -7.43 0.60
C GLU A 203 26.56 -7.45 -0.82
N ASP A 204 26.51 -8.60 -1.47
CA ASP A 204 25.93 -8.74 -2.81
C ASP A 204 24.42 -8.46 -2.79
N ALA A 205 23.73 -8.91 -1.75
CA ALA A 205 22.30 -8.65 -1.59
C ALA A 205 22.02 -7.13 -1.37
N ILE A 206 22.87 -6.44 -0.60
CA ILE A 206 22.79 -5.00 -0.41
C ILE A 206 23.12 -4.27 -1.72
N ALA A 207 24.11 -4.72 -2.47
CA ALA A 207 24.40 -4.18 -3.80
C ALA A 207 23.20 -4.30 -4.73
N GLY A 208 22.50 -5.44 -4.70
CA GLY A 208 21.25 -5.62 -5.44
C GLY A 208 20.16 -4.62 -5.05
N VAL A 209 20.01 -4.30 -3.76
CA VAL A 209 19.06 -3.26 -3.30
C VAL A 209 19.49 -1.88 -3.78
N ARG A 210 20.80 -1.58 -3.72
CA ARG A 210 21.34 -0.32 -4.25
C ARG A 210 21.02 -0.16 -5.72
N ASP A 211 21.34 -1.15 -6.52
CA ASP A 211 21.18 -1.09 -7.98
C ASP A 211 19.69 -0.94 -8.35
N ALA A 212 18.80 -1.65 -7.65
CA ALA A 212 17.37 -1.53 -7.85
C ALA A 212 16.83 -0.13 -7.47
N LEU A 213 17.26 0.44 -6.34
CA LEU A 213 16.82 1.78 -5.91
C LEU A 213 17.40 2.88 -6.80
N VAL A 214 18.67 2.78 -7.18
CA VAL A 214 19.29 3.72 -8.12
C VAL A 214 18.55 3.70 -9.45
N GLU A 215 18.22 2.52 -9.99
CA GLU A 215 17.50 2.40 -11.24
C GLU A 215 16.04 2.89 -11.13
N ALA A 216 15.38 2.64 -10.00
CA ALA A 216 14.04 3.16 -9.73
C ALA A 216 14.00 4.69 -9.70
N VAL A 217 14.99 5.32 -9.07
CA VAL A 217 15.12 6.80 -9.06
C VAL A 217 15.50 7.30 -10.45
N ARG A 218 16.48 6.66 -11.12
CA ARG A 218 16.92 7.03 -12.48
C ARG A 218 15.77 7.03 -13.49
N THR A 219 14.92 6.01 -13.45
CA THR A 219 13.75 5.91 -14.33
C THR A 219 12.86 7.14 -14.22
N ARG A 220 12.64 7.64 -12.99
CA ARG A 220 11.79 8.83 -12.77
C ARG A 220 12.49 10.13 -13.12
N LEU A 221 13.80 10.20 -12.92
CA LEU A 221 14.59 11.36 -13.33
C LEU A 221 14.70 11.49 -14.86
N ALA A 222 14.69 10.36 -15.56
CA ALA A 222 14.78 10.32 -17.03
C ALA A 222 13.43 10.52 -17.74
N ALA A 223 12.31 10.48 -17.01
CA ALA A 223 10.98 10.70 -17.57
C ALA A 223 10.83 12.12 -18.14
N PRO A 224 10.04 12.31 -19.21
CA PRO A 224 9.74 13.65 -19.74
C PRO A 224 9.16 14.58 -18.69
N ARG A 225 9.48 15.87 -18.76
CA ARG A 225 8.98 16.89 -17.84
C ARG A 225 7.70 17.48 -18.38
N HIS A 226 6.64 17.30 -17.63
CA HIS A 226 5.34 17.88 -17.91
C HIS A 226 5.12 19.05 -16.95
N ALA A 227 5.48 20.25 -17.38
CA ALA A 227 5.18 21.48 -16.66
C ALA A 227 4.05 22.19 -17.37
N ASP A 228 2.90 22.27 -16.75
CA ASP A 228 1.86 23.18 -17.18
C ASP A 228 2.18 24.58 -16.60
N LEU A 229 3.01 25.31 -17.32
CA LEU A 229 3.49 26.64 -16.91
C LEU A 229 2.39 27.72 -16.94
N THR A 230 1.17 27.36 -17.31
CA THR A 230 0.09 28.32 -17.58
C THR A 230 -0.87 28.52 -16.40
N GLN A 231 -0.73 27.75 -15.30
CA GLN A 231 -1.65 27.85 -14.17
C GLN A 231 -0.96 28.47 -12.93
N GLU A 232 -1.48 29.60 -12.49
CA GLU A 232 -1.17 30.19 -11.17
C GLU A 232 -1.58 29.19 -10.07
N GLY A 233 -0.65 28.82 -9.19
CA GLY A 233 -0.89 27.88 -8.07
C GLY A 233 -0.63 26.40 -8.37
N GLY A 234 -0.02 26.04 -9.50
CA GLY A 234 0.42 24.67 -9.82
C GLY A 234 1.66 24.24 -9.00
N THR A 235 1.89 22.91 -8.92
CA THR A 235 3.09 22.32 -8.31
C THR A 235 4.36 22.78 -9.04
N ALA A 236 5.48 22.84 -8.32
CA ALA A 236 6.78 23.17 -8.93
C ALA A 236 7.12 22.17 -10.06
N PRO A 237 7.62 22.64 -11.22
CA PRO A 237 7.97 21.76 -12.32
C PRO A 237 9.13 20.84 -11.94
N GLY A 238 9.22 19.68 -12.59
CA GLY A 238 10.32 18.74 -12.41
C GLY A 238 10.11 17.72 -11.29
N VAL A 239 11.20 17.15 -10.77
CA VAL A 239 11.19 16.13 -9.72
C VAL A 239 11.54 16.74 -8.38
N GLY A 240 10.77 16.40 -7.35
CA GLY A 240 11.06 16.71 -5.97
C GLY A 240 10.97 15.46 -5.10
N ALA A 241 11.25 15.62 -3.83
CA ALA A 241 11.19 14.54 -2.86
C ALA A 241 10.76 15.04 -1.47
N ASP A 242 10.09 14.19 -0.73
CA ASP A 242 9.97 14.38 0.71
C ASP A 242 11.35 14.32 1.39
N LEU A 243 11.56 15.17 2.39
CA LEU A 243 12.73 15.16 3.27
C LEU A 243 12.28 15.24 4.73
N SER A 244 11.75 14.15 5.28
CA SER A 244 11.18 14.12 6.63
C SER A 244 12.23 13.96 7.76
N GLY A 245 13.53 13.94 7.44
CA GLY A 245 14.59 13.60 8.41
C GLY A 245 14.68 12.09 8.73
N GLY A 246 13.77 11.26 8.19
CA GLY A 246 13.82 9.81 8.24
C GLY A 246 14.74 9.22 7.16
N SER A 247 15.25 7.99 7.39
CA SER A 247 16.22 7.36 6.47
C SER A 247 15.67 7.10 5.06
N ALA A 248 14.38 6.78 4.92
CA ALA A 248 13.80 6.42 3.63
C ALA A 248 13.67 7.61 2.68
N SER A 249 13.02 8.70 3.12
CA SER A 249 12.87 9.92 2.32
C SER A 249 14.21 10.56 2.02
N ALA A 250 15.10 10.63 3.04
CA ALA A 250 16.45 11.15 2.86
C ALA A 250 17.26 10.35 1.81
N THR A 251 17.14 9.02 1.80
CA THR A 251 17.80 8.19 0.78
C THR A 251 17.33 8.53 -0.62
N LEU A 252 16.03 8.65 -0.85
CA LEU A 252 15.49 8.99 -2.17
C LEU A 252 15.91 10.39 -2.61
N ALA A 253 15.81 11.38 -1.71
CA ALA A 253 16.24 12.75 -2.00
C ALA A 253 17.74 12.83 -2.33
N LEU A 254 18.59 12.16 -1.56
CA LEU A 254 20.04 12.16 -1.77
C LEU A 254 20.45 11.38 -3.03
N LEU A 255 19.79 10.26 -3.33
CA LEU A 255 20.01 9.54 -4.59
C LEU A 255 19.60 10.40 -5.79
N ALA A 256 18.43 11.03 -5.74
CA ALA A 256 17.94 11.87 -6.82
C ALA A 256 18.86 13.10 -7.05
N ALA A 257 19.35 13.71 -5.98
CA ALA A 257 20.26 14.85 -6.05
C ALA A 257 21.69 14.46 -6.42
N GLY A 258 22.13 13.24 -6.02
CA GLY A 258 23.52 12.81 -6.10
C GLY A 258 23.89 12.01 -7.35
N LEU A 259 22.93 11.57 -8.18
CA LEU A 259 23.22 10.77 -9.37
C LEU A 259 23.91 11.63 -10.44
N PRO A 260 25.19 11.38 -10.78
CA PRO A 260 25.93 12.21 -11.74
C PRO A 260 25.40 12.03 -13.16
N GLY A 261 25.37 13.13 -13.92
CA GLY A 261 25.05 13.12 -15.33
C GLY A 261 23.61 12.77 -15.69
N MET A 262 22.70 12.76 -14.72
CA MET A 262 21.29 12.47 -14.97
C MET A 262 20.52 13.74 -15.37
N PRO A 263 19.87 13.73 -16.55
CA PRO A 263 18.94 14.78 -16.94
C PRO A 263 17.74 14.73 -15.98
N GLY A 264 17.64 15.61 -15.05
CA GLY A 264 16.52 15.61 -14.12
C GLY A 264 16.91 15.78 -12.64
N THR A 265 18.18 15.71 -12.32
CA THR A 265 18.72 16.36 -11.13
C THR A 265 18.75 17.88 -11.27
N ILE A 266 18.52 18.35 -12.50
CA ILE A 266 18.39 19.76 -12.86
C ILE A 266 16.90 20.05 -13.04
N PHE A 267 16.40 21.02 -12.31
CA PHE A 267 15.04 21.47 -12.47
C PHE A 267 14.89 22.34 -13.72
N GLY A 268 13.91 22.02 -14.55
CA GLY A 268 13.43 22.89 -15.60
C GLY A 268 14.51 23.26 -16.63
N THR A 269 14.41 24.43 -17.16
CA THR A 269 15.15 24.89 -18.35
C THR A 269 16.53 25.47 -18.06
N GLY A 270 17.11 25.30 -16.90
CA GLY A 270 18.44 25.85 -16.56
C GLY A 270 18.48 27.37 -16.44
N ALA A 271 17.35 28.05 -16.52
CA ALA A 271 17.30 29.52 -16.51
C ALA A 271 17.39 30.14 -15.11
N THR A 272 17.27 29.32 -14.04
CA THR A 272 17.37 29.79 -12.67
C THR A 272 18.17 28.83 -11.81
N GLN A 273 18.92 29.32 -10.82
CA GLN A 273 19.63 28.48 -9.86
C GLN A 273 18.67 27.52 -9.11
N ALA A 274 17.43 27.92 -8.88
CA ALA A 274 16.38 27.06 -8.32
C ALA A 274 16.05 25.87 -9.25
N GLY A 275 16.17 26.03 -10.57
CA GLY A 275 15.99 24.98 -11.55
C GLY A 275 17.07 23.92 -11.60
N GLU A 276 18.19 24.12 -10.92
CA GLU A 276 19.33 23.18 -10.89
C GLU A 276 19.37 22.30 -9.63
N ARG A 277 18.44 22.50 -8.70
CA ARG A 277 18.39 21.79 -7.43
C ARG A 277 17.13 20.95 -7.33
N LEU A 278 17.26 19.78 -6.70
CA LEU A 278 16.10 18.95 -6.36
C LEU A 278 15.28 19.64 -5.25
N LEU A 279 13.99 19.85 -5.48
CA LEU A 279 13.08 20.33 -4.43
C LEU A 279 12.94 19.26 -3.34
N ALA A 280 13.31 19.60 -2.11
CA ALA A 280 13.20 18.74 -0.94
C ALA A 280 12.20 19.36 0.04
N VAL A 281 11.09 18.69 0.32
CA VAL A 281 10.01 19.22 1.16
C VAL A 281 9.98 18.54 2.52
N THR A 282 10.05 19.35 3.58
CA THR A 282 9.85 18.91 4.97
C THR A 282 8.55 19.49 5.51
N PHE A 283 7.72 18.64 6.07
CA PHE A 283 6.54 19.10 6.81
C PHE A 283 6.89 19.27 8.29
N ASN A 284 6.69 20.48 8.81
CA ASN A 284 6.85 20.81 10.21
C ASN A 284 5.48 20.95 10.88
N ASP A 285 5.15 19.97 11.70
CA ASP A 285 3.93 19.97 12.49
C ASP A 285 4.13 20.90 13.71
N LEU A 286 3.47 22.05 13.69
CA LEU A 286 3.54 23.02 14.79
C LEU A 286 2.84 22.54 16.06
N THR A 287 1.98 21.52 15.95
CA THR A 287 1.28 20.89 17.08
C THR A 287 2.08 19.73 17.69
N GLY A 288 3.14 19.28 17.00
CA GLY A 288 4.02 18.19 17.41
C GLY A 288 5.02 18.62 18.47
N GLY A 289 5.27 17.77 19.45
CA GLY A 289 6.28 18.00 20.49
C GLY A 289 7.73 17.71 20.02
N GLY A 290 8.68 17.70 20.95
CA GLY A 290 10.13 17.69 20.73
C GLY A 290 10.73 16.59 19.83
N SER A 291 10.03 15.49 19.52
CA SER A 291 10.54 14.49 18.56
C SER A 291 10.48 14.97 17.11
N SER A 292 9.49 15.79 16.76
CA SER A 292 9.38 16.46 15.47
C SER A 292 10.55 17.42 15.23
N PHE A 293 11.05 18.04 16.30
CA PHE A 293 12.21 18.95 16.22
C PHE A 293 13.49 18.22 15.80
N ALA A 294 13.76 17.04 16.35
CA ALA A 294 14.97 16.28 16.00
C ALA A 294 14.93 15.76 14.54
N GLU A 295 13.75 15.44 14.01
CA GLU A 295 13.57 15.08 12.60
C GLU A 295 13.76 16.29 11.69
N LEU A 296 13.15 17.42 12.04
CA LEU A 296 13.31 18.68 11.33
C LEU A 296 14.78 19.11 11.28
N GLU A 297 15.51 19.00 12.38
CA GLU A 297 16.94 19.37 12.43
C GLU A 297 17.78 18.46 11.53
N ARG A 298 17.52 17.15 11.53
CA ARG A 298 18.17 16.23 10.58
C ARG A 298 17.84 16.58 9.13
N ALA A 299 16.60 16.96 8.85
CA ALA A 299 16.19 17.37 7.50
C ALA A 299 16.90 18.67 7.08
N ARG A 300 17.06 19.63 7.99
CA ARG A 300 17.80 20.89 7.73
C ARG A 300 19.25 20.62 7.39
N VAL A 301 19.94 19.80 8.19
CA VAL A 301 21.35 19.44 7.93
C VAL A 301 21.51 18.74 6.57
N ILE A 302 20.59 17.84 6.19
CA ILE A 302 20.60 17.24 4.85
C ILE A 302 20.31 18.29 3.79
N GLY A 303 19.40 19.22 4.07
CA GLY A 303 18.99 20.31 3.19
C GLY A 303 20.11 21.33 2.88
N GLU A 304 21.21 21.34 3.66
CA GLU A 304 22.41 22.12 3.37
C GLU A 304 23.19 21.60 2.14
N ASN A 305 22.84 20.39 1.65
CA ASN A 305 23.42 19.87 0.41
C ASN A 305 23.15 20.84 -0.75
N PRO A 306 24.20 21.33 -1.45
CA PRO A 306 24.08 22.36 -2.49
C PRO A 306 23.20 21.93 -3.68
N ARG A 307 22.93 20.63 -3.83
CA ARG A 307 22.04 20.09 -4.88
C ARG A 307 20.58 20.01 -4.45
N LEU A 308 20.26 20.35 -3.21
CA LEU A 308 18.90 20.38 -2.69
C LEU A 308 18.40 21.84 -2.57
N HIS A 309 17.16 22.06 -2.95
CA HIS A 309 16.40 23.25 -2.58
C HIS A 309 15.43 22.85 -1.48
N HIS A 310 15.80 23.10 -0.24
CA HIS A 310 15.03 22.66 0.92
C HIS A 310 13.95 23.66 1.29
N VAL A 311 12.70 23.20 1.34
CA VAL A 311 11.53 23.97 1.75
C VAL A 311 10.89 23.32 2.97
N VAL A 312 10.60 24.11 3.98
CA VAL A 312 9.87 23.68 5.18
C VAL A 312 8.45 24.22 5.11
N VAL A 313 7.50 23.31 5.04
CA VAL A 313 6.05 23.59 5.06
C VAL A 313 5.57 23.44 6.49
N THR A 314 4.91 24.43 7.02
CA THR A 314 4.35 24.39 8.38
C THR A 314 2.86 24.10 8.31
N GLY A 315 2.35 23.29 9.23
CA GLY A 315 0.92 23.05 9.40
C GLY A 315 0.53 23.19 10.87
N GLY A 316 -0.57 23.89 11.11
CA GLY A 316 -1.20 24.05 12.40
C GLY A 316 -2.40 23.10 12.60
N GLU A 317 -3.46 23.62 13.22
CA GLU A 317 -4.67 22.85 13.53
C GLU A 317 -5.39 22.37 12.27
N GLU A 318 -5.32 23.12 11.17
CA GLU A 318 -5.90 22.79 9.87
C GLU A 318 -5.27 21.55 9.22
N ALA A 319 -4.09 21.19 9.66
CA ALA A 319 -3.34 20.02 9.18
C ALA A 319 -3.36 18.83 10.16
N LEU A 320 -4.17 18.90 11.20
CA LEU A 320 -4.35 17.77 12.12
C LEU A 320 -5.11 16.62 11.44
N PRO A 321 -4.90 15.36 11.86
CA PRO A 321 -5.84 14.29 11.54
C PRO A 321 -7.26 14.67 11.93
N TYR A 322 -8.24 14.27 11.16
CA TYR A 322 -9.68 14.56 11.32
C TYR A 322 -10.09 16.03 11.07
N SER A 323 -9.20 16.93 10.63
CA SER A 323 -9.54 18.34 10.42
C SER A 323 -10.45 18.62 9.21
N ASP A 324 -10.63 17.65 8.32
CA ASP A 324 -11.37 17.81 7.07
C ASP A 324 -12.13 16.54 6.73
N LEU A 325 -13.18 16.24 7.50
CA LEU A 325 -13.97 15.03 7.34
C LEU A 325 -14.99 15.15 6.18
N ASP A 326 -15.50 16.34 5.92
CA ASP A 326 -16.60 16.58 4.96
C ASP A 326 -16.09 16.70 3.53
N SER A 327 -14.85 17.13 3.34
CA SER A 327 -14.26 17.34 2.02
C SER A 327 -13.36 16.16 1.59
N GLY A 328 -13.12 16.09 0.31
CA GLY A 328 -12.20 15.11 -0.27
C GLY A 328 -12.86 14.17 -1.27
N PRO A 329 -12.06 13.58 -2.15
CA PRO A 329 -12.56 12.68 -3.18
C PRO A 329 -13.05 11.35 -2.58
N LEU A 330 -13.95 10.69 -3.30
CA LEU A 330 -14.25 9.29 -3.07
C LEU A 330 -13.06 8.45 -3.52
N THR A 331 -12.56 7.61 -2.64
CA THR A 331 -11.52 6.62 -2.96
C THR A 331 -12.15 5.28 -3.37
N ASP A 332 -11.38 4.47 -4.07
CA ASP A 332 -11.83 3.16 -4.57
C ASP A 332 -12.22 2.21 -3.41
N GLU A 333 -11.47 2.29 -2.32
CA GLU A 333 -11.66 1.48 -1.11
C GLU A 333 -11.45 2.36 0.14
N PRO A 334 -11.94 1.95 1.32
CA PRO A 334 -11.65 2.64 2.57
C PRO A 334 -10.19 2.42 3.01
N GLY A 335 -9.63 3.40 3.73
CA GLY A 335 -8.32 3.27 4.34
C GLY A 335 -8.00 4.40 5.32
N PRO A 336 -7.12 4.15 6.32
CA PRO A 336 -6.76 5.10 7.36
C PRO A 336 -6.25 6.45 6.83
N SER A 337 -5.63 6.46 5.64
CA SER A 337 -5.12 7.68 5.00
C SER A 337 -6.20 8.72 4.70
N LEU A 338 -7.48 8.35 4.64
CA LEU A 338 -8.59 9.29 4.49
C LEU A 338 -8.64 10.32 5.61
N VAL A 339 -8.34 9.90 6.84
CA VAL A 339 -8.41 10.74 8.04
C VAL A 339 -7.31 11.81 8.09
N SER A 340 -6.18 11.55 7.44
CA SER A 340 -5.03 12.46 7.40
C SER A 340 -4.85 13.13 6.02
N ALA A 341 -5.84 13.04 5.14
CA ALA A 341 -5.75 13.52 3.76
C ALA A 341 -5.47 15.04 3.67
N ALA A 342 -6.10 15.87 4.51
CA ALA A 342 -5.86 17.32 4.55
C ALA A 342 -4.40 17.65 4.82
N ARG A 343 -3.80 17.05 5.85
CA ARG A 343 -2.38 17.18 6.20
C ARG A 343 -1.47 16.86 5.02
N HIS A 344 -1.74 15.74 4.36
CA HIS A 344 -0.93 15.28 3.25
C HIS A 344 -1.12 16.14 1.99
N ARG A 345 -2.33 16.60 1.69
CA ARG A 345 -2.57 17.56 0.60
C ARG A 345 -1.82 18.87 0.82
N HIS A 346 -1.87 19.41 2.04
CA HIS A 346 -1.14 20.62 2.41
C HIS A 346 0.37 20.48 2.17
N ARG A 347 0.97 19.37 2.62
CA ARG A 347 2.38 19.06 2.37
C ARG A 347 2.70 18.90 0.89
N LEU A 348 1.91 18.13 0.16
CA LEU A 348 2.15 17.76 -1.23
C LEU A 348 1.92 18.92 -2.19
N ALA A 349 1.06 19.88 -1.84
CA ALA A 349 0.87 21.10 -2.62
C ALA A 349 2.14 21.93 -2.79
N ALA A 350 3.08 21.85 -1.83
CA ALA A 350 4.40 22.46 -1.94
C ALA A 350 5.43 21.58 -2.68
N GLY A 351 5.02 20.40 -3.13
CA GLY A 351 5.88 19.45 -3.85
C GLY A 351 6.02 19.78 -5.33
N SER A 352 6.71 18.89 -6.05
CA SER A 352 6.91 18.99 -7.50
C SER A 352 5.87 18.18 -8.28
N ALA A 353 5.77 18.45 -9.56
CA ALA A 353 4.92 17.71 -10.51
C ALA A 353 5.18 16.19 -10.51
N ASP A 354 6.43 15.79 -10.28
CA ASP A 354 6.84 14.43 -9.99
C ASP A 354 7.51 14.38 -8.62
N HIS A 355 6.85 13.77 -7.63
CA HIS A 355 7.29 13.86 -6.23
C HIS A 355 7.59 12.49 -5.63
N LEU A 356 8.84 12.30 -5.18
CA LEU A 356 9.33 11.07 -4.55
C LEU A 356 8.95 11.03 -3.07
N ILE A 357 8.38 9.92 -2.63
CA ILE A 357 8.00 9.68 -1.23
C ILE A 357 8.60 8.37 -0.71
N GLY A 358 8.97 8.34 0.57
CA GLY A 358 9.64 7.21 1.22
C GLY A 358 8.71 6.07 1.66
N ASN A 359 7.46 6.05 1.20
CA ASN A 359 6.48 5.02 1.57
C ASN A 359 6.95 3.62 1.14
N GLY A 360 6.61 2.61 1.94
CA GLY A 360 6.96 1.21 1.67
C GLY A 360 8.31 0.76 2.22
N ALA A 361 9.26 1.67 2.46
CA ALA A 361 10.61 1.30 2.92
C ALA A 361 10.62 0.42 4.17
N ARG A 362 9.75 0.74 5.14
CA ARG A 362 9.61 -0.05 6.38
C ARG A 362 9.17 -1.47 6.09
N GLN A 363 8.19 -1.65 5.22
CA GLN A 363 7.56 -2.93 4.91
C GLN A 363 8.50 -3.86 4.13
N VAL A 364 9.34 -3.30 3.27
CA VAL A 364 10.25 -4.10 2.43
C VAL A 364 11.62 -4.33 3.07
N LEU A 365 12.11 -3.43 3.94
CA LEU A 365 13.46 -3.51 4.54
C LEU A 365 13.45 -3.99 5.98
N ASP A 366 12.45 -3.63 6.81
CA ASP A 366 12.37 -4.12 8.18
C ASP A 366 11.76 -5.53 8.21
N ALA A 367 12.19 -6.36 9.14
CA ALA A 367 11.59 -7.66 9.32
C ALA A 367 10.33 -7.58 10.19
N HIS A 368 9.24 -8.21 9.75
CA HIS A 368 8.09 -8.44 10.61
C HIS A 368 8.50 -9.28 11.85
N PRO A 369 8.02 -9.01 13.08
CA PRO A 369 8.41 -9.73 14.29
C PRO A 369 8.24 -11.26 14.18
N ALA A 370 7.24 -11.74 13.45
CA ALA A 370 7.01 -13.17 13.22
C ALA A 370 8.19 -13.89 12.53
N ARG A 371 9.12 -13.16 11.86
CA ARG A 371 10.35 -13.75 11.30
C ARG A 371 11.31 -14.31 12.34
N LEU A 372 11.14 -13.97 13.63
CA LEU A 372 11.84 -14.66 14.71
C LEU A 372 11.48 -16.16 14.76
N ALA A 373 10.24 -16.51 14.40
CA ALA A 373 9.84 -17.91 14.28
C ALA A 373 10.53 -18.59 13.07
N ASP A 374 10.68 -17.89 11.94
CA ASP A 374 11.39 -18.44 10.76
C ASP A 374 12.86 -18.72 11.07
N LEU A 375 13.55 -17.84 11.82
CA LEU A 375 14.92 -18.09 12.29
C LEU A 375 15.02 -19.31 13.22
N LEU A 376 13.99 -19.56 14.02
CA LEU A 376 13.94 -20.77 14.86
C LEU A 376 13.75 -22.04 14.03
N LEU A 377 12.90 -21.99 12.99
CA LEU A 377 12.71 -23.07 12.02
C LEU A 377 14.02 -23.39 11.27
N ASP A 378 14.77 -22.34 10.87
CA ASP A 378 16.06 -22.45 10.20
C ASP A 378 17.23 -22.81 11.16
N ARG A 379 16.94 -23.05 12.43
CA ARG A 379 17.94 -23.34 13.49
C ARG A 379 19.01 -22.24 13.68
N ARG A 380 18.75 -21.02 13.23
CA ARG A 380 19.68 -19.87 13.29
C ARG A 380 19.60 -19.10 14.62
N ARG A 381 19.63 -19.80 15.76
CA ARG A 381 19.40 -19.24 17.11
C ARG A 381 20.35 -18.11 17.51
N ARG A 382 21.58 -18.09 17.00
CA ARG A 382 22.58 -17.05 17.29
C ARG A 382 22.13 -15.64 16.87
N HIS A 383 21.22 -15.53 15.89
CA HIS A 383 20.72 -14.25 15.38
C HIS A 383 19.49 -13.74 16.15
N LEU A 384 19.00 -14.42 17.18
CA LEU A 384 17.79 -14.06 17.93
C LEU A 384 18.04 -13.10 19.09
N LEU A 385 19.22 -13.10 19.71
CA LEU A 385 19.49 -12.35 20.95
C LEU A 385 19.25 -10.84 20.78
N ARG A 386 19.85 -10.23 19.78
CA ARG A 386 19.73 -8.79 19.53
C ARG A 386 18.30 -8.36 19.17
N PRO A 387 17.59 -9.00 18.20
CA PRO A 387 16.23 -8.66 17.87
C PRO A 387 15.25 -8.83 19.03
N VAL A 388 15.36 -9.92 19.79
CA VAL A 388 14.53 -10.15 20.98
C VAL A 388 14.75 -9.08 22.03
N SER A 389 16.03 -8.73 22.30
CA SER A 389 16.36 -7.65 23.24
C SER A 389 15.86 -6.28 22.76
N ALA A 390 15.93 -6.01 21.47
CA ALA A 390 15.43 -4.75 20.91
C ALA A 390 13.90 -4.64 21.01
N LEU A 391 13.17 -5.70 20.66
CA LEU A 391 11.72 -5.74 20.84
C LEU A 391 11.33 -5.61 22.32
N ALA A 392 12.08 -6.25 23.21
CA ALA A 392 11.85 -6.11 24.64
C ALA A 392 12.05 -4.67 25.13
N LYS A 393 13.11 -4.00 24.69
CA LYS A 393 13.36 -2.59 25.01
C LYS A 393 12.28 -1.66 24.47
N ALA A 394 11.82 -1.90 23.23
CA ALA A 394 10.73 -1.12 22.62
C ALA A 394 9.38 -1.36 23.30
N SER A 395 9.20 -2.51 23.96
CA SER A 395 7.93 -2.94 24.56
C SER A 395 7.83 -2.69 26.07
N SER A 396 8.92 -2.27 26.74
CA SER A 396 8.95 -2.13 28.19
C SER A 396 9.22 -0.70 28.63
N ASP A 397 8.44 -0.22 29.59
CA ASP A 397 8.71 1.02 30.35
C ASP A 397 9.90 0.83 31.33
N GLY A 398 10.90 0.05 30.97
CA GLY A 398 12.19 -0.05 31.66
C GLY A 398 12.26 -1.08 32.81
N ARG A 399 11.23 -1.88 33.12
CA ARG A 399 11.19 -2.70 34.36
C ARG A 399 10.99 -4.22 34.21
N GLY A 400 11.01 -4.79 33.00
CA GLY A 400 10.69 -6.20 32.84
C GLY A 400 11.88 -7.10 32.43
N LEU A 401 12.66 -7.62 33.38
CA LEU A 401 13.75 -8.60 33.13
C LEU A 401 13.26 -9.86 32.37
N LEU A 402 11.97 -10.20 32.48
CA LEU A 402 11.38 -11.39 31.84
C LEU A 402 10.81 -11.11 30.42
N VAL A 403 10.74 -9.86 29.97
CA VAL A 403 10.17 -9.50 28.65
C VAL A 403 10.90 -10.19 27.48
N PRO A 404 12.25 -10.23 27.43
CA PRO A 404 12.95 -10.95 26.36
C PRO A 404 12.60 -12.45 26.35
N PHE A 405 12.46 -13.06 27.50
CA PHE A 405 12.08 -14.47 27.61
C PHE A 405 10.65 -14.70 27.11
N THR A 406 9.73 -13.81 27.43
CA THR A 406 8.34 -13.86 26.97
C THR A 406 8.25 -13.76 25.45
N ILE A 407 8.98 -12.83 24.83
CA ILE A 407 9.06 -12.68 23.36
C ILE A 407 9.67 -13.93 22.73
N TYR A 408 10.79 -14.45 23.26
CA TYR A 408 11.40 -15.67 22.76
C TYR A 408 10.44 -16.87 22.86
N ARG A 409 9.73 -17.02 23.99
CA ARG A 409 8.74 -18.08 24.18
C ARG A 409 7.59 -17.96 23.18
N ALA A 410 7.09 -16.75 22.91
CA ALA A 410 6.06 -16.52 21.90
C ALA A 410 6.54 -16.88 20.48
N ALA A 411 7.74 -16.45 20.09
CA ALA A 411 8.34 -16.82 18.80
C ALA A 411 8.52 -18.35 18.66
N ARG A 412 8.97 -19.03 19.73
CA ARG A 412 9.10 -20.48 19.77
C ARG A 412 7.76 -21.20 19.70
N ARG A 413 6.72 -20.65 20.33
CA ARG A 413 5.35 -21.18 20.22
C ARG A 413 4.87 -21.05 18.77
N LEU A 414 4.99 -19.87 18.15
CA LEU A 414 4.63 -19.65 16.76
C LEU A 414 5.35 -20.63 15.80
N ALA A 415 6.66 -20.83 15.98
CA ALA A 415 7.44 -21.79 15.17
C ALA A 415 6.98 -23.25 15.29
N ARG A 416 6.24 -23.59 16.37
CA ARG A 416 5.77 -24.96 16.64
C ARG A 416 4.29 -25.16 16.36
N THR A 417 3.52 -24.07 16.29
CA THR A 417 2.08 -24.11 16.04
C THR A 417 1.86 -24.35 14.54
N PRO A 418 1.19 -25.44 14.14
CA PRO A 418 0.78 -25.64 12.75
C PRO A 418 -0.12 -24.52 12.28
N TYR A 419 -0.08 -24.21 10.99
CA TYR A 419 -0.85 -23.11 10.41
C TYR A 419 -2.38 -23.22 10.67
N PRO A 420 -3.05 -24.37 10.45
CA PRO A 420 -4.48 -24.51 10.74
C PRO A 420 -4.83 -24.26 12.22
N GLU A 421 -3.99 -24.75 13.15
CA GLU A 421 -4.19 -24.50 14.58
C GLU A 421 -4.03 -23.01 14.92
N GLY A 422 -3.13 -22.32 14.23
CA GLY A 422 -2.95 -20.88 14.37
C GLY A 422 -4.21 -20.09 13.95
N LEU A 423 -4.85 -20.46 12.85
CA LEU A 423 -6.11 -19.87 12.39
C LEU A 423 -7.27 -20.16 13.35
N THR A 424 -7.40 -21.41 13.79
CA THR A 424 -8.42 -21.79 14.79
C THR A 424 -8.22 -21.03 16.11
N SER A 425 -6.96 -20.82 16.54
CA SER A 425 -6.67 -20.01 17.73
C SER A 425 -7.09 -18.55 17.54
N ALA A 426 -6.90 -17.97 16.37
CA ALA A 426 -7.35 -16.61 16.07
C ALA A 426 -8.87 -16.51 16.03
N ALA A 427 -9.55 -17.48 15.44
CA ALA A 427 -11.01 -17.59 15.45
C ALA A 427 -11.59 -17.62 16.88
N LEU A 428 -10.97 -18.39 17.75
CA LEU A 428 -11.35 -18.43 19.16
C LEU A 428 -11.07 -17.12 19.90
N GLN A 429 -10.00 -16.40 19.54
CA GLN A 429 -9.70 -15.10 20.14
C GLN A 429 -10.75 -14.04 19.77
N LEU A 430 -11.27 -14.06 18.55
CA LEU A 430 -12.35 -13.16 18.11
C LEU A 430 -13.64 -13.34 18.92
N ARG A 431 -13.92 -14.56 19.38
CA ARG A 431 -15.12 -14.87 20.19
C ARG A 431 -14.97 -14.54 21.69
N ARG A 432 -13.77 -14.14 22.13
CA ARG A 432 -13.54 -13.74 23.53
C ARG A 432 -13.87 -12.27 23.75
N PRO A 433 -14.27 -11.89 24.98
CA PRO A 433 -14.47 -10.48 25.28
C PRO A 433 -13.21 -9.66 25.02
N PRO A 434 -13.34 -8.44 24.48
CA PRO A 434 -12.21 -7.57 24.14
C PRO A 434 -11.33 -7.14 25.31
N GLU A 435 -11.77 -7.32 26.54
CA GLU A 435 -11.02 -7.01 27.78
C GLU A 435 -9.74 -7.84 27.94
N ASP A 436 -9.66 -9.03 27.31
CA ASP A 436 -8.48 -9.89 27.34
C ASP A 436 -7.39 -9.48 26.33
N LEU A 437 -7.63 -8.50 25.47
CA LEU A 437 -6.63 -7.99 24.53
C LEU A 437 -5.61 -7.13 25.31
N ARG A 438 -4.43 -7.68 25.49
CA ARG A 438 -3.32 -6.96 26.15
C ARG A 438 -3.04 -5.66 25.41
N THR A 439 -3.26 -4.54 26.09
CA THR A 439 -2.96 -3.20 25.59
C THR A 439 -1.48 -2.88 25.82
N GLY A 440 -0.94 -1.95 24.99
CA GLY A 440 0.44 -1.48 25.11
C GLY A 440 1.43 -2.20 24.17
N ALA A 441 2.66 -1.68 24.13
CA ALA A 441 3.71 -2.09 23.20
C ALA A 441 4.09 -3.57 23.31
N LEU A 442 4.11 -4.12 24.52
CA LEU A 442 4.37 -5.55 24.73
C LEU A 442 3.24 -6.42 24.19
N GLY A 443 1.98 -6.01 24.41
CA GLY A 443 0.81 -6.69 23.85
C GLY A 443 0.85 -6.71 22.32
N ALA A 444 1.16 -5.60 21.70
CA ALA A 444 1.32 -5.49 20.23
C ALA A 444 2.46 -6.37 19.70
N SER A 445 3.62 -6.39 20.37
CA SER A 445 4.76 -7.25 20.01
C SER A 445 4.44 -8.74 20.12
N LEU A 446 3.70 -9.15 21.16
CA LEU A 446 3.27 -10.53 21.34
C LEU A 446 2.18 -10.93 20.35
N ALA A 447 1.25 -10.03 20.05
CA ALA A 447 0.21 -10.23 19.03
C ALA A 447 0.81 -10.38 17.63
N ALA A 448 1.89 -9.67 17.31
CA ALA A 448 2.62 -9.81 16.05
C ALA A 448 3.32 -11.19 15.90
N LEU A 449 3.47 -11.96 17.00
CA LEU A 449 4.02 -13.31 17.01
C LEU A 449 2.91 -14.37 16.94
N ALA A 450 1.99 -14.20 15.98
CA ALA A 450 0.88 -15.12 15.71
C ALA A 450 0.73 -15.36 14.21
N TRP A 451 0.06 -16.46 13.81
CA TRP A 451 -0.30 -16.73 12.42
C TRP A 451 -1.35 -15.76 11.87
N CYS A 452 -2.30 -15.41 12.72
CA CYS A 452 -3.34 -14.44 12.48
C CYS A 452 -3.71 -13.81 13.83
N ARG A 453 -4.17 -12.58 13.81
CA ARG A 453 -4.59 -11.85 15.02
C ARG A 453 -5.76 -10.93 14.74
N PRO A 454 -6.59 -10.65 15.74
CA PRO A 454 -7.52 -9.53 15.67
C PRO A 454 -6.79 -8.21 15.46
N GLY A 455 -7.35 -7.38 14.58
CA GLY A 455 -6.91 -6.02 14.37
C GLY A 455 -7.34 -5.07 15.52
N PRO A 456 -6.82 -3.84 15.52
CA PRO A 456 -7.14 -2.88 16.56
C PRO A 456 -8.63 -2.46 16.55
N ALA A 457 -9.31 -2.44 15.40
CA ALA A 457 -10.73 -2.12 15.28
C ALA A 457 -11.66 -3.21 15.82
N ALA A 458 -11.20 -4.47 15.89
CA ALA A 458 -12.00 -5.61 16.36
C ALA A 458 -12.65 -5.38 17.73
N ARG A 459 -12.03 -4.52 18.57
CA ARG A 459 -12.54 -4.17 19.92
C ARG A 459 -13.93 -3.52 19.89
N TRP A 460 -14.28 -2.85 18.82
CA TRP A 460 -15.52 -2.09 18.71
C TRP A 460 -16.56 -2.74 17.78
N LEU A 461 -16.22 -3.88 17.20
CA LEU A 461 -17.15 -4.65 16.39
C LEU A 461 -18.15 -5.42 17.27
N THR A 462 -19.33 -5.66 16.74
CA THR A 462 -20.35 -6.46 17.43
C THR A 462 -19.91 -7.92 17.55
N GLY A 463 -20.43 -8.61 18.56
CA GLY A 463 -20.15 -10.03 18.79
C GLY A 463 -20.58 -10.90 17.60
N GLU A 464 -21.66 -10.52 16.90
CA GLU A 464 -22.13 -11.19 15.70
C GLU A 464 -21.15 -11.06 14.54
N THR A 465 -20.67 -9.82 14.28
CA THR A 465 -19.61 -9.54 13.29
C THR A 465 -18.37 -10.38 13.55
N LEU A 466 -17.89 -10.41 14.79
CA LEU A 466 -16.72 -11.18 15.18
C LEU A 466 -16.93 -12.70 15.02
N ALA A 467 -18.14 -13.18 15.30
CA ALA A 467 -18.49 -14.58 15.10
C ALA A 467 -18.47 -14.97 13.61
N GLN A 468 -18.97 -14.13 12.74
CA GLN A 468 -18.93 -14.36 11.29
C GLN A 468 -17.50 -14.41 10.75
N VAL A 469 -16.64 -13.47 11.15
CA VAL A 469 -15.21 -13.49 10.77
C VAL A 469 -14.50 -14.73 11.34
N SER A 470 -14.86 -15.16 12.54
CA SER A 470 -14.36 -16.40 13.15
C SER A 470 -14.69 -17.63 12.29
N VAL A 471 -15.92 -17.72 11.78
CA VAL A 471 -16.33 -18.82 10.87
C VAL A 471 -15.51 -18.83 9.58
N ARG A 472 -15.19 -17.66 9.01
CA ARG A 472 -14.30 -17.56 7.83
C ARG A 472 -12.91 -18.12 8.12
N LEU A 473 -12.33 -17.79 9.28
CA LEU A 473 -11.02 -18.31 9.70
C LEU A 473 -11.04 -19.82 9.93
N GLU A 474 -12.11 -20.37 10.53
CA GLU A 474 -12.30 -21.81 10.72
C GLU A 474 -12.43 -22.52 9.36
N ALA A 475 -13.22 -21.97 8.45
CA ALA A 475 -13.34 -22.50 7.08
C ALA A 475 -12.01 -22.47 6.33
N ALA A 476 -11.21 -21.42 6.50
CA ALA A 476 -9.86 -21.35 5.95
C ALA A 476 -8.95 -22.39 6.57
N ALA A 477 -9.00 -22.62 7.88
CA ALA A 477 -8.21 -23.65 8.58
C ALA A 477 -8.53 -25.08 8.09
N ALA A 478 -9.78 -25.34 7.69
CA ALA A 478 -10.23 -26.65 7.21
C ALA A 478 -9.80 -26.95 5.76
N ARG A 479 -9.36 -25.95 4.97
CA ARG A 479 -8.96 -26.16 3.57
C ARG A 479 -7.61 -26.85 3.49
N PRO A 480 -7.39 -27.74 2.50
CA PRO A 480 -6.07 -28.31 2.25
C PRO A 480 -5.07 -27.21 1.87
N HIS A 481 -3.96 -27.13 2.57
CA HIS A 481 -2.93 -26.14 2.31
C HIS A 481 -1.84 -26.78 1.45
N SER A 482 -1.85 -26.54 0.16
CA SER A 482 -0.82 -26.92 -0.79
C SER A 482 0.07 -25.72 -1.09
N GLY A 483 1.24 -25.64 -0.45
CA GLY A 483 2.23 -24.61 -0.78
C GLY A 483 3.34 -24.50 0.26
N SER A 484 4.58 -24.31 -0.20
CA SER A 484 5.79 -24.16 0.63
C SER A 484 5.75 -22.94 1.56
N THR A 485 4.89 -21.96 1.30
CA THR A 485 4.72 -20.75 2.10
C THR A 485 3.88 -20.96 3.37
N ALA A 486 3.07 -22.01 3.42
CA ALA A 486 2.27 -22.36 4.60
C ALA A 486 3.12 -22.68 5.85
N GLY A 487 4.41 -23.00 5.67
CA GLY A 487 5.32 -23.32 6.78
C GLY A 487 6.10 -22.14 7.38
N ARG A 488 5.99 -20.92 6.83
CA ARG A 488 6.81 -19.77 7.26
C ARG A 488 5.96 -18.57 7.70
N PRO A 489 5.68 -18.48 9.01
CA PRO A 489 4.80 -17.43 9.54
C PRO A 489 5.34 -16.01 9.29
N GLY A 490 6.65 -15.79 9.40
CA GLY A 490 7.25 -14.49 9.20
C GLY A 490 7.17 -14.00 7.75
N VAL A 491 7.39 -14.90 6.77
CA VAL A 491 7.24 -14.56 5.34
C VAL A 491 5.79 -14.18 5.03
N ARG A 492 4.82 -14.96 5.55
CA ARG A 492 3.40 -14.75 5.32
C ARG A 492 2.93 -13.43 5.91
N GLN A 493 3.25 -13.17 7.17
CA GLN A 493 2.89 -11.93 7.85
C GLN A 493 3.53 -10.69 7.21
N ALA A 494 4.78 -10.79 6.76
CA ALA A 494 5.44 -9.69 6.08
C ALA A 494 4.77 -9.38 4.72
N ARG A 495 4.32 -10.40 3.97
CA ARG A 495 3.57 -10.19 2.72
C ARG A 495 2.20 -9.56 2.98
N ALA A 496 1.47 -10.03 3.98
CA ALA A 496 0.17 -9.48 4.36
C ALA A 496 0.29 -8.00 4.81
N ALA A 497 1.28 -7.69 5.64
CA ALA A 497 1.56 -6.31 6.06
C ALA A 497 1.95 -5.41 4.89
N LEU A 498 2.74 -5.91 3.93
CA LEU A 498 3.09 -5.15 2.72
C LEU A 498 1.85 -4.87 1.87
N ALA A 499 1.02 -5.87 1.60
CA ALA A 499 -0.19 -5.74 0.80
C ALA A 499 -1.20 -4.76 1.44
N ARG A 500 -1.42 -4.86 2.77
CA ARG A 500 -2.27 -3.92 3.51
C ARG A 500 -1.76 -2.48 3.41
N HIS A 501 -0.46 -2.28 3.61
CA HIS A 501 0.12 -0.94 3.53
C HIS A 501 0.11 -0.39 2.10
N ALA A 502 0.27 -1.24 1.10
CA ALA A 502 0.15 -0.89 -0.31
C ALA A 502 -1.30 -0.49 -0.67
N ALA A 503 -2.30 -1.18 -0.13
CA ALA A 503 -3.71 -0.81 -0.29
C ALA A 503 -4.00 0.57 0.32
N ASP A 504 -3.54 0.85 1.56
CA ASP A 504 -3.68 2.17 2.17
C ASP A 504 -2.87 3.25 1.44
N HIS A 505 -1.69 2.92 0.90
CA HIS A 505 -0.94 3.85 0.05
C HIS A 505 -1.72 4.25 -1.20
N ARG A 506 -2.49 3.35 -1.79
CA ARG A 506 -3.37 3.68 -2.90
C ARG A 506 -4.50 4.63 -2.48
N VAL A 507 -5.12 4.39 -1.32
CA VAL A 507 -6.09 5.33 -0.72
C VAL A 507 -5.45 6.68 -0.49
N PHE A 508 -4.22 6.71 0.03
CA PHE A 508 -3.42 7.92 0.20
C PHE A 508 -3.23 8.66 -1.14
N GLU A 509 -2.78 8.01 -2.22
CA GLU A 509 -2.62 8.63 -3.54
C GLU A 509 -3.93 9.27 -4.04
N GLN A 510 -5.07 8.60 -3.83
CA GLN A 510 -6.38 9.08 -4.27
C GLN A 510 -6.91 10.22 -3.39
N ALA A 511 -6.80 10.09 -2.07
CA ALA A 511 -7.32 11.06 -1.10
C ALA A 511 -6.52 12.38 -1.08
N THR A 512 -5.24 12.30 -1.43
CA THR A 512 -4.32 13.46 -1.40
C THR A 512 -3.99 13.98 -2.79
N GLU A 513 -4.77 13.60 -3.81
CA GLU A 513 -4.52 13.99 -5.19
C GLU A 513 -4.38 15.51 -5.33
N VAL A 514 -3.18 15.94 -5.73
CA VAL A 514 -2.91 17.32 -6.14
C VAL A 514 -2.91 17.34 -7.67
N ARG A 515 -3.62 18.30 -8.23
CA ARG A 515 -3.82 18.39 -9.68
C ARG A 515 -2.48 18.38 -10.42
N HIS A 516 -2.37 17.53 -11.44
CA HIS A 516 -1.17 17.32 -12.27
C HIS A 516 0.08 16.80 -11.54
N GLN A 517 0.02 16.53 -10.24
CA GLN A 517 1.11 15.90 -9.50
C GLN A 517 1.08 14.37 -9.66
N ARG A 518 2.28 13.77 -9.72
CA ARG A 518 2.49 12.33 -9.68
C ARG A 518 3.32 11.98 -8.46
N LEU A 519 2.78 11.11 -7.62
CA LEU A 519 3.51 10.59 -6.47
C LEU A 519 4.28 9.32 -6.86
N HIS A 520 5.51 9.23 -6.43
CA HIS A 520 6.39 8.11 -6.70
C HIS A 520 6.89 7.49 -5.41
N ALA A 521 6.59 6.21 -5.19
CA ALA A 521 7.04 5.42 -4.06
C ALA A 521 7.96 4.27 -4.51
N PRO A 522 9.24 4.53 -4.83
CA PRO A 522 10.17 3.56 -5.41
C PRO A 522 10.33 2.26 -4.62
N PHE A 523 10.08 2.28 -3.31
CA PHE A 523 10.17 1.08 -2.48
C PHE A 523 9.09 0.03 -2.80
N TYR A 524 8.05 0.38 -3.55
CA TYR A 524 7.05 -0.56 -4.03
C TYR A 524 7.32 -1.09 -5.45
N ASP A 525 8.32 -0.57 -6.15
CA ASP A 525 8.69 -1.08 -7.47
C ASP A 525 9.07 -2.56 -7.38
N ASN A 526 8.58 -3.36 -8.32
CA ASN A 526 8.80 -4.81 -8.31
C ASN A 526 10.27 -5.21 -8.18
N GLN A 527 11.18 -4.49 -8.81
CA GLN A 527 12.62 -4.74 -8.73
C GLN A 527 13.15 -4.49 -7.31
N VAL A 528 12.70 -3.39 -6.68
CA VAL A 528 13.12 -3.05 -5.31
C VAL A 528 12.58 -4.05 -4.31
N VAL A 529 11.30 -4.44 -4.45
CA VAL A 529 10.68 -5.46 -3.59
C VAL A 529 11.45 -6.78 -3.70
N ARG A 530 11.78 -7.24 -4.92
CA ARG A 530 12.58 -8.47 -5.13
C ARG A 530 13.98 -8.38 -4.51
N ALA A 531 14.68 -7.26 -4.73
CA ALA A 531 16.01 -7.06 -4.16
C ALA A 531 15.97 -7.06 -2.63
N CYS A 532 14.97 -6.41 -2.02
CA CYS A 532 14.78 -6.44 -0.57
C CYS A 532 14.40 -7.84 -0.06
N GLN A 533 13.62 -8.62 -0.81
CA GLN A 533 13.29 -10.02 -0.45
C GLN A 533 14.51 -10.94 -0.51
N ALA A 534 15.50 -10.65 -1.35
CA ALA A 534 16.76 -11.39 -1.45
C ALA A 534 17.72 -11.13 -0.27
N LEU A 535 17.50 -10.08 0.54
CA LEU A 535 18.31 -9.80 1.73
C LEU A 535 18.22 -10.97 2.73
N PRO A 536 19.36 -11.41 3.29
CA PRO A 536 19.38 -12.48 4.30
C PRO A 536 18.51 -12.14 5.51
N GLU A 537 17.70 -13.09 5.97
CA GLU A 537 16.85 -12.91 7.16
C GLU A 537 17.65 -12.51 8.40
N SER A 538 18.86 -13.05 8.55
CA SER A 538 19.77 -12.70 9.65
C SER A 538 20.18 -11.23 9.67
N LEU A 539 20.14 -10.54 8.53
CA LEU A 539 20.39 -9.11 8.41
C LEU A 539 19.08 -8.32 8.71
N ARG A 540 17.98 -8.72 8.07
CA ARG A 540 16.71 -8.00 8.15
C ARG A 540 16.12 -7.91 9.56
N VAL A 541 16.30 -8.96 10.38
CA VAL A 541 15.78 -8.98 11.75
C VAL A 541 16.60 -8.15 12.73
N GLN A 542 17.79 -7.65 12.34
CA GLN A 542 18.61 -6.85 13.26
C GLN A 542 17.98 -5.47 13.52
N PRO A 543 18.10 -4.98 14.76
CA PRO A 543 17.67 -3.62 15.06
C PRO A 543 18.40 -2.60 14.18
N GLY A 544 17.64 -1.69 13.56
CA GLY A 544 18.21 -0.69 12.66
C GLY A 544 18.64 -1.21 11.29
N ALA A 545 18.24 -2.44 10.91
CA ALA A 545 18.60 -3.05 9.63
C ALA A 545 18.29 -2.14 8.43
N ARG A 546 17.10 -1.49 8.40
CA ARG A 546 16.74 -0.54 7.35
C ARG A 546 17.78 0.58 7.21
N ALA A 547 18.15 1.23 8.31
CA ALA A 547 19.11 2.30 8.29
C ALA A 547 20.50 1.82 7.85
N GLN A 548 20.91 0.62 8.26
CA GLN A 548 22.18 0.02 7.83
C GLN A 548 22.21 -0.27 6.34
N VAL A 549 21.14 -0.88 5.80
CA VAL A 549 21.01 -1.19 4.37
C VAL A 549 21.00 0.11 3.56
N LEU A 550 20.17 1.11 3.95
CA LEU A 550 20.08 2.37 3.23
C LEU A 550 21.35 3.20 3.30
N ARG A 551 22.10 3.15 4.41
CA ARG A 551 23.44 3.74 4.51
C ARG A 551 24.40 3.11 3.49
N ALA A 552 24.46 1.79 3.44
CA ALA A 552 25.31 1.09 2.49
C ALA A 552 24.89 1.35 1.02
N VAL A 553 23.59 1.51 0.76
CA VAL A 553 23.07 1.94 -0.55
C VAL A 553 23.63 3.32 -0.92
N LEU A 554 23.55 4.30 -0.02
CA LEU A 554 24.05 5.67 -0.24
C LEU A 554 25.56 5.69 -0.42
N GLU A 555 26.32 5.02 0.44
CA GLU A 555 27.78 4.91 0.34
C GLU A 555 28.19 4.27 -1.00
N GLY A 556 27.53 3.20 -1.39
CA GLY A 556 27.77 2.52 -2.68
C GLY A 556 27.34 3.35 -3.90
N ALA A 557 26.45 4.32 -3.73
CA ALA A 557 26.07 5.30 -4.75
C ALA A 557 26.95 6.57 -4.74
N GLY A 558 27.97 6.63 -3.86
CA GLY A 558 28.90 7.75 -3.77
C GLY A 558 28.52 8.86 -2.80
N VAL A 559 27.44 8.70 -2.03
CA VAL A 559 27.02 9.65 -0.98
C VAL A 559 27.64 9.23 0.34
N ARG A 560 28.71 9.90 0.76
CA ARG A 560 29.50 9.51 1.95
C ARG A 560 29.20 10.34 3.19
N GLU A 561 28.75 11.57 3.02
CA GLU A 561 28.49 12.49 4.13
C GLU A 561 27.02 12.41 4.54
N LEU A 562 26.77 11.82 5.68
CA LEU A 562 25.44 11.72 6.30
C LEU A 562 25.47 12.39 7.67
N PRO A 563 24.42 13.14 8.05
CA PRO A 563 24.42 13.87 9.32
C PRO A 563 24.47 12.93 10.52
N PRO A 564 25.03 13.41 11.66
CA PRO A 564 24.98 12.66 12.91
C PRO A 564 23.56 12.24 13.26
N GLY A 565 23.40 11.00 13.71
CA GLY A 565 22.07 10.46 14.04
C GLY A 565 21.20 10.10 12.82
N TRP A 566 21.71 10.15 11.59
CA TRP A 566 20.99 9.66 10.43
C TRP A 566 20.59 8.19 10.60
N GLY A 567 19.34 7.88 10.33
CA GLY A 567 18.81 6.52 10.47
C GLY A 567 18.49 6.08 11.90
N THR A 568 18.75 6.90 12.91
CA THR A 568 18.25 6.61 14.27
C THR A 568 16.73 6.79 14.30
N ALA A 569 16.04 5.87 14.96
CA ALA A 569 14.63 6.03 15.21
C ALA A 569 14.41 7.24 16.12
N SER A 570 13.51 8.12 15.73
CA SER A 570 13.09 9.19 16.65
C SER A 570 12.25 8.55 17.77
N PRO A 571 12.42 9.01 19.03
CA PRO A 571 11.52 8.60 20.09
C PRO A 571 10.07 9.01 19.70
N PRO A 572 9.04 8.27 20.13
CA PRO A 572 7.66 8.66 19.89
C PRO A 572 7.42 10.07 20.44
N ALA A 573 6.66 10.87 19.66
CA ALA A 573 6.34 12.23 20.07
C ALA A 573 5.60 12.20 21.42
N PRO A 574 5.90 13.12 22.36
CA PRO A 574 5.17 13.22 23.61
C PRO A 574 3.70 13.59 23.41
N THR A 575 3.39 14.29 22.31
CA THR A 575 2.02 14.55 21.83
C THR A 575 1.78 13.69 20.59
N ASP A 576 0.78 12.83 20.66
CA ASP A 576 0.29 12.05 19.53
C ASP A 576 -0.58 12.97 18.63
N PRO A 577 -0.18 13.27 17.38
CA PRO A 577 -0.96 14.10 16.49
C PRO A 577 -2.39 13.59 16.28
N VAL A 578 -2.56 12.25 16.29
CA VAL A 578 -3.89 11.61 16.16
C VAL A 578 -4.76 11.98 17.35
N ARG A 579 -4.22 11.92 18.58
CA ARG A 579 -4.96 12.30 19.79
C ARG A 579 -5.25 13.80 19.84
N THR A 580 -4.33 14.62 19.38
CA THR A 580 -4.53 16.08 19.26
C THR A 580 -5.65 16.39 18.29
N GLY A 581 -5.63 15.74 17.11
CA GLY A 581 -6.68 15.88 16.10
C GLY A 581 -8.05 15.37 16.58
N LEU A 582 -8.08 14.25 17.32
CA LEU A 582 -9.30 13.75 17.96
C LEU A 582 -9.91 14.78 18.94
N ARG A 583 -9.08 15.44 19.75
CA ARG A 583 -9.54 16.46 20.69
C ARG A 583 -10.08 17.69 19.96
N ALA A 584 -9.36 18.15 18.93
CA ALA A 584 -9.77 19.33 18.17
C ALA A 584 -11.11 19.12 17.42
N ASN A 585 -11.36 17.89 16.95
CA ASN A 585 -12.51 17.59 16.10
C ASN A 585 -13.54 16.65 16.76
N ILE A 586 -13.56 16.58 18.11
CA ILE A 586 -14.42 15.62 18.82
C ILE A 586 -15.91 15.82 18.57
N GLY A 587 -16.36 17.08 18.37
CA GLY A 587 -17.75 17.41 18.04
C GLY A 587 -18.18 16.71 16.76
N ASP A 588 -17.48 16.98 15.67
CA ASP A 588 -17.77 16.43 14.33
C ASP A 588 -17.68 14.90 14.30
N LEU A 589 -16.72 14.32 15.06
CA LEU A 589 -16.59 12.88 15.19
C LEU A 589 -17.75 12.24 15.96
N VAL A 590 -18.25 12.87 17.00
CA VAL A 590 -19.43 12.38 17.75
C VAL A 590 -20.68 12.47 16.87
N ASP A 591 -20.83 13.55 16.13
CA ASP A 591 -21.95 13.75 15.19
C ASP A 591 -21.88 12.75 14.01
N LEU A 592 -20.68 12.45 13.51
CA LEU A 592 -20.47 11.40 12.50
C LEU A 592 -21.01 10.04 12.98
N PHE A 593 -20.85 9.73 14.27
CA PHE A 593 -21.32 8.48 14.89
C PHE A 593 -22.66 8.62 15.65
N ASP A 594 -23.47 9.63 15.35
CA ASP A 594 -24.84 9.71 15.90
C ASP A 594 -25.76 8.70 15.21
N ALA A 595 -25.72 8.63 13.86
CA ALA A 595 -26.39 7.62 13.04
C ALA A 595 -25.38 7.06 12.01
N PRO A 596 -24.44 6.17 12.43
CA PRO A 596 -23.41 5.69 11.53
C PRO A 596 -23.90 4.53 10.66
N LEU A 597 -23.54 4.54 9.38
CA LEU A 597 -23.82 3.48 8.41
C LEU A 597 -23.23 2.13 8.82
N LEU A 598 -22.10 2.15 9.52
CA LEU A 598 -21.52 0.94 10.10
C LEU A 598 -22.42 0.28 11.14
N ALA A 599 -23.22 1.05 11.89
CA ALA A 599 -24.19 0.47 12.81
C ALA A 599 -25.44 -0.03 12.09
N ASP A 600 -25.89 0.66 11.03
CA ASP A 600 -26.99 0.17 10.17
C ASP A 600 -26.63 -1.16 9.52
N ALA A 601 -25.33 -1.35 9.20
CA ALA A 601 -24.77 -2.61 8.72
C ALA A 601 -24.62 -3.69 9.82
N GLY A 602 -24.89 -3.38 11.08
CA GLY A 602 -24.72 -4.30 12.21
C GLY A 602 -23.26 -4.51 12.65
N LEU A 603 -22.29 -3.76 12.09
CA LEU A 603 -20.86 -3.95 12.33
C LEU A 603 -20.44 -3.44 13.71
N ILE A 604 -21.01 -2.31 14.16
CA ILE A 604 -20.65 -1.62 15.40
C ILE A 604 -21.88 -1.21 16.20
N GLU A 605 -21.67 -0.90 17.47
CA GLU A 605 -22.65 -0.17 18.30
C GLU A 605 -22.25 1.31 18.40
N ALA A 606 -23.08 2.22 17.85
CA ALA A 606 -22.81 3.66 17.82
C ALA A 606 -22.44 4.24 19.21
N ARG A 607 -23.16 3.84 20.27
CA ARG A 607 -22.90 4.29 21.64
C ARG A 607 -21.52 3.91 22.15
N VAL A 608 -21.06 2.70 21.82
CA VAL A 608 -19.75 2.18 22.25
C VAL A 608 -18.64 2.98 21.60
N VAL A 609 -18.75 3.24 20.28
CA VAL A 609 -17.75 4.03 19.53
C VAL A 609 -17.72 5.49 20.02
N ARG A 610 -18.87 6.15 20.21
CA ARG A 610 -18.92 7.51 20.75
C ARG A 610 -18.29 7.62 22.15
N LYS A 611 -18.54 6.63 23.01
CA LYS A 611 -17.89 6.57 24.33
C LYS A 611 -16.37 6.42 24.19
N ALA A 612 -15.91 5.55 23.27
CA ALA A 612 -14.48 5.35 23.03
C ALA A 612 -13.79 6.61 22.47
N LEU A 613 -14.44 7.35 21.56
CA LEU A 613 -13.92 8.61 21.03
C LEU A 613 -13.72 9.65 22.16
N ARG A 614 -14.70 9.83 23.06
CA ARG A 614 -14.58 10.72 24.21
C ARG A 614 -13.47 10.27 25.17
N ALA A 615 -13.44 9.00 25.53
CA ALA A 615 -12.40 8.44 26.41
C ALA A 615 -10.99 8.58 25.82
N ALA A 616 -10.85 8.46 24.48
CA ALA A 616 -9.59 8.70 23.78
C ALA A 616 -9.11 10.15 23.91
N THR A 617 -10.02 11.14 23.91
CA THR A 617 -9.66 12.55 24.13
C THR A 617 -9.26 12.84 25.58
N GLU A 618 -9.80 12.12 26.55
CA GLU A 618 -9.47 12.22 27.97
C GLU A 618 -8.13 11.57 28.32
N GLY A 619 -7.51 10.86 27.39
CA GLY A 619 -6.18 10.25 27.58
C GLY A 619 -6.21 8.76 27.92
N GLU A 620 -7.37 8.11 27.86
CA GLU A 620 -7.46 6.68 28.05
C GLU A 620 -6.58 5.93 27.02
N PRO A 621 -5.84 4.87 27.44
CA PRO A 621 -4.96 4.12 26.55
C PRO A 621 -5.76 3.18 25.63
N LEU A 622 -6.40 3.75 24.60
CA LEU A 622 -7.15 3.02 23.58
C LEU A 622 -6.31 2.83 22.30
N PRO A 623 -6.54 1.78 21.51
CA PRO A 623 -5.89 1.57 20.23
C PRO A 623 -6.44 2.55 19.16
N LEU A 624 -5.86 3.75 19.09
CA LEU A 624 -6.31 4.84 18.21
C LEU A 624 -6.35 4.44 16.74
N ASP A 625 -5.43 3.57 16.29
CA ASP A 625 -5.41 3.05 14.91
C ASP A 625 -6.75 2.40 14.54
N GLY A 626 -7.36 1.66 15.47
CA GLY A 626 -8.65 1.02 15.21
C GLY A 626 -9.82 2.02 15.16
N LEU A 627 -9.79 3.08 15.98
CA LEU A 627 -10.76 4.19 15.84
C LEU A 627 -10.58 4.90 14.50
N THR A 628 -9.34 5.13 14.08
CA THR A 628 -9.02 5.72 12.77
C THR A 628 -9.58 4.87 11.63
N GLU A 629 -9.45 3.54 11.70
CA GLU A 629 -10.01 2.61 10.71
C GLU A 629 -11.55 2.70 10.65
N LEU A 630 -12.23 2.78 11.79
CA LEU A 630 -13.69 2.94 11.84
C LEU A 630 -14.14 4.28 11.25
N VAL A 631 -13.48 5.39 11.64
CA VAL A 631 -13.78 6.72 11.11
C VAL A 631 -13.57 6.74 9.59
N ALA A 632 -12.44 6.21 9.11
CA ALA A 632 -12.13 6.16 7.69
C ALA A 632 -13.17 5.35 6.89
N THR A 633 -13.62 4.22 7.43
CA THR A 633 -14.62 3.37 6.77
C THR A 633 -15.99 4.04 6.75
N GLU A 634 -16.41 4.68 7.85
CA GLU A 634 -17.66 5.44 7.91
C GLU A 634 -17.68 6.61 6.92
N LEU A 635 -16.59 7.38 6.86
CA LEU A 635 -16.43 8.47 5.90
C LEU A 635 -16.52 8.00 4.45
N TRP A 636 -15.82 6.88 4.15
CA TRP A 636 -15.85 6.29 2.82
C TRP A 636 -17.26 5.83 2.43
N LEU A 637 -17.99 5.16 3.34
CA LEU A 637 -19.37 4.74 3.12
C LEU A 637 -20.28 5.93 2.84
N ARG A 638 -20.20 7.01 3.60
CA ARG A 638 -20.99 8.21 3.38
C ARG A 638 -20.70 8.83 2.01
N ARG A 639 -19.43 8.96 1.63
CA ARG A 639 -19.02 9.48 0.32
C ARG A 639 -19.52 8.59 -0.81
N LEU A 640 -19.46 7.27 -0.65
CA LEU A 640 -19.94 6.31 -1.64
C LEU A 640 -21.46 6.42 -1.83
N LEU A 641 -22.24 6.45 -0.75
CA LEU A 641 -23.70 6.48 -0.81
C LEU A 641 -24.27 7.84 -1.22
N THR A 642 -23.52 8.93 -1.01
CA THR A 642 -23.91 10.27 -1.48
C THR A 642 -23.52 10.55 -2.93
N ARG A 643 -22.74 9.67 -3.54
CA ARG A 643 -22.30 9.78 -4.93
C ARG A 643 -23.50 9.72 -5.88
N ARG A 644 -23.57 10.66 -6.86
CA ARG A 644 -24.65 10.78 -7.83
C ARG A 644 -24.26 10.39 -9.27
N GLY A 645 -23.03 9.92 -9.50
CA GLY A 645 -22.55 9.61 -10.85
C GLY A 645 -22.09 8.16 -10.98
N SER A 646 -22.12 7.65 -12.21
CA SER A 646 -21.50 6.39 -12.59
C SER A 646 -20.16 6.62 -13.28
N CYS A 647 -19.30 5.59 -13.30
CA CYS A 647 -18.10 5.56 -14.13
C CYS A 647 -18.41 5.28 -15.62
N TRP A 648 -19.68 5.02 -15.98
CA TRP A 648 -20.06 4.55 -17.31
C TRP A 648 -21.10 5.46 -17.96
N THR A 649 -21.07 5.50 -19.29
CA THR A 649 -22.10 6.12 -20.13
C THR A 649 -22.75 5.03 -20.97
N THR A 650 -24.06 5.13 -21.19
CA THR A 650 -24.79 4.35 -22.18
C THR A 650 -25.17 5.27 -23.33
N GLU A 651 -24.99 4.85 -24.59
CA GLU A 651 -25.47 5.61 -25.73
C GLU A 651 -27.00 5.76 -25.61
N GLY A 652 -27.48 7.00 -25.37
CA GLY A 652 -28.89 7.37 -25.41
C GLY A 652 -29.55 7.77 -24.09
N HIS A 653 -29.01 7.48 -22.91
CA HIS A 653 -29.56 7.95 -21.62
C HIS A 653 -28.47 8.22 -20.61
N HIS A 654 -28.40 9.46 -20.11
CA HIS A 654 -27.59 9.82 -18.95
C HIS A 654 -28.34 9.48 -17.66
N ASP A 655 -28.65 8.21 -17.42
CA ASP A 655 -29.11 7.82 -16.10
C ASP A 655 -27.92 7.59 -15.18
N PRO A 656 -27.80 8.32 -14.08
CA PRO A 656 -26.74 8.11 -13.12
C PRO A 656 -26.99 6.76 -12.43
N ARG A 657 -26.22 5.73 -12.81
CA ARG A 657 -26.18 4.48 -12.07
C ARG A 657 -25.34 4.70 -10.83
N ALA A 658 -25.98 4.86 -9.71
CA ALA A 658 -25.34 4.83 -8.40
C ALA A 658 -25.27 3.38 -7.91
N VAL A 659 -24.29 3.05 -7.09
CA VAL A 659 -24.36 1.86 -6.21
C VAL A 659 -25.63 2.04 -5.37
N THR A 660 -26.70 1.34 -5.73
CA THR A 660 -28.07 1.64 -5.29
C THR A 660 -28.47 0.86 -4.06
N SER A 661 -27.58 0.42 -3.25
CA SER A 661 -27.97 -0.34 -2.09
C SER A 661 -27.73 0.40 -0.81
N GLY A 662 -28.77 0.53 -0.05
CA GLY A 662 -28.64 0.77 1.37
C GLY A 662 -27.78 -0.30 2.03
N VAL A 663 -27.16 0.02 3.14
CA VAL A 663 -26.43 -0.93 3.96
C VAL A 663 -27.50 -1.79 4.64
N GLY A 664 -27.74 -2.99 4.11
CA GLY A 664 -28.63 -3.97 4.75
C GLY A 664 -27.96 -4.61 5.95
N PRO A 665 -28.70 -5.06 6.96
CA PRO A 665 -28.15 -5.82 8.08
C PRO A 665 -27.48 -7.11 7.57
N LEU A 666 -26.49 -7.58 8.31
CA LEU A 666 -25.83 -8.85 8.06
C LEU A 666 -26.87 -9.98 8.08
N ALA A 667 -27.02 -10.71 6.98
CA ALA A 667 -27.90 -11.88 6.88
C ALA A 667 -27.21 -13.16 7.40
#